data_8c38bc1ab9d922956390f3450e3371bb
#
_entry.id   8c38bc1ab9d922956390f3450e3371bb
#
_cell.length_a   1.000
_cell.length_b   1.000
_cell.length_c   1.000
_cell.angle_alpha   90.00
_cell.angle_beta   90.00
_cell.angle_gamma   90.00
#
_symmetry.space_group_name_H-M   'P 1'
#
loop_
_entity.id
_entity.type
_entity.pdbx_description
1 polymer ?
#
loop_
_entity_poly.entity_id
_entity_poly.type
_entity_poly.pdbx_seq_one_letter_code
_entity_poly.pdbx_strand_id
1 'polypeptide(L)'
;MALEPYDPCPCGSSKKFKFCCQPIIEELGAVERLIAEKQPKQALLAAEKLEPEHALNPLLLRNKIMAFLMLERQQEVLTLIRQLQQAHPQDPYGYYFDIRWHLFMSDWESTRPLVEEHLTFIGEKNPALAYQVAIEVVDELLNNGCFMAVWRYLFDALLWARSEDDARHVMSAFHELNKSNDIPLPFRNLYQLRALPENQPNQAEFAEVMQVANGRHWNQAAQLFEALSEKDPHQPVLSFNAGLCYAWSGDLAAAAELLGRAGDDLPDFESAVELETLAQLHDQQLPEVQIPLQTYRYRVQSVSRLLSQLDQEQRLHRQPLPPERPDVDRPPAAVYLLLDRPRNSGTADDLNSLPVSIGTVLILDEVRDPAAPGELYVRSLIPAFTDADHELVVRVAGEQIDVTAADGWGLLPSDDGIPRDVAGLNFNIVPPPGLRRSEILKLVNAHARHVVFDKWTQLPLESLDGMTPAEAARDPELHMPVCAAINVLASVTETANYSLNVDELRQHLGLPAVEPMVCQTSEELKLSSIQDCLRLAFNEVPAEVVRDAFPMLASTRAIHPLRKLLDAIYDREISIPEFDVPAVCRMACSLAIRVLDLDAAQMWCERGRAANLRVGADLVARADWDLNELEVAALSNNEEKVIELLRKCAREYFLKIPQTKQQILQLLKLERLDSPRVQAIMSGTDLQTVGAGISDGGLWTPESAAASASGGKLWVPGQD
;
A
#
# COMPACT_ATOMS: atom_id res chain seq x y z
N MET A 1 -15.66 38.40 -5.25
CA MET A 1 -15.97 39.77 -4.76
C MET A 1 -15.11 40.75 -5.51
N ALA A 2 -15.66 41.88 -5.99
CA ALA A 2 -14.84 42.93 -6.57
C ALA A 2 -14.05 43.63 -5.41
N LEU A 3 -12.73 43.79 -5.59
CA LEU A 3 -11.87 44.42 -4.63
C LEU A 3 -12.17 45.94 -4.59
N GLU A 4 -12.44 46.48 -3.40
CA GLU A 4 -12.60 47.90 -3.21
C GLU A 4 -11.23 48.61 -3.21
N PRO A 5 -11.12 49.85 -3.72
CA PRO A 5 -9.83 50.55 -3.82
C PRO A 5 -9.07 50.72 -2.51
N TYR A 6 -9.76 50.71 -1.39
CA TYR A 6 -9.16 50.89 -0.05
C TYR A 6 -9.02 49.60 0.76
N ASP A 7 -9.41 48.48 0.21
CA ASP A 7 -9.15 47.13 0.80
C ASP A 7 -7.65 46.86 0.90
N PRO A 8 -7.24 46.00 1.82
CA PRO A 8 -5.87 45.45 1.82
C PRO A 8 -5.54 44.85 0.46
N CYS A 9 -4.33 45.13 -0.05
CA CYS A 9 -3.93 44.61 -1.35
C CYS A 9 -3.83 43.09 -1.32
N PRO A 10 -4.37 42.35 -2.29
CA PRO A 10 -4.32 40.90 -2.37
C PRO A 10 -2.89 40.35 -2.53
N CYS A 11 -1.92 41.20 -2.88
CA CYS A 11 -0.51 40.80 -2.97
C CYS A 11 0.14 40.54 -1.60
N GLY A 12 -0.51 40.91 -0.47
CA GLY A 12 0.06 40.72 0.87
C GLY A 12 1.04 41.81 1.32
N SER A 13 1.23 42.88 0.52
CA SER A 13 2.16 43.97 0.83
C SER A 13 1.74 44.91 2.01
N SER A 14 0.63 44.64 2.68
CA SER A 14 0.01 45.48 3.71
C SER A 14 -0.39 46.89 3.26
N LYS A 15 -0.23 47.21 1.98
CA LYS A 15 -0.70 48.47 1.37
C LYS A 15 -2.15 48.34 0.94
N LYS A 16 -2.85 49.50 0.79
CA LYS A 16 -4.18 49.52 0.19
C LYS A 16 -4.11 49.23 -1.30
N PHE A 17 -5.09 48.48 -1.84
CA PHE A 17 -5.12 48.02 -3.24
C PHE A 17 -4.90 49.16 -4.23
N LYS A 18 -5.56 50.31 -4.03
CA LYS A 18 -5.42 51.53 -4.85
C LYS A 18 -3.98 51.99 -5.02
N PHE A 19 -3.15 51.85 -3.98
CA PHE A 19 -1.78 52.36 -3.96
C PHE A 19 -0.74 51.24 -4.15
N CYS A 20 -1.16 50.05 -4.56
CA CYS A 20 -0.31 48.90 -4.78
C CYS A 20 -0.57 48.26 -6.13
N CYS A 21 -1.42 47.23 -6.21
CA CYS A 21 -1.63 46.47 -7.43
C CYS A 21 -2.73 47.01 -8.36
N GLN A 22 -3.63 47.85 -7.88
CA GLN A 22 -4.73 48.38 -8.73
C GLN A 22 -4.25 49.01 -10.05
N PRO A 23 -3.15 49.80 -10.09
CA PRO A 23 -2.67 50.42 -11.33
C PRO A 23 -2.16 49.41 -12.38
N ILE A 24 -1.76 48.20 -11.97
CA ILE A 24 -1.13 47.18 -12.81
C ILE A 24 -1.86 45.85 -12.78
N ILE A 25 -3.08 45.79 -12.27
CA ILE A 25 -3.80 44.54 -12.05
C ILE A 25 -4.14 43.81 -13.36
N GLU A 26 -4.41 44.57 -14.42
CA GLU A 26 -4.73 44.04 -15.74
C GLU A 26 -3.50 43.39 -16.38
N GLU A 27 -2.33 44.02 -16.26
CA GLU A 27 -1.03 43.51 -16.73
C GLU A 27 -0.59 42.31 -15.93
N LEU A 28 -0.72 42.32 -14.59
CA LEU A 28 -0.46 41.15 -13.75
C LEU A 28 -1.37 39.98 -14.12
N GLY A 29 -2.65 40.21 -14.33
CA GLY A 29 -3.60 39.19 -14.79
C GLY A 29 -3.28 38.65 -16.18
N ALA A 30 -2.64 39.45 -17.05
CA ALA A 30 -2.14 38.95 -18.33
C ALA A 30 -0.95 38.00 -18.17
N VAL A 31 -0.03 38.30 -17.23
CA VAL A 31 1.10 37.41 -16.90
C VAL A 31 0.57 36.09 -16.33
N GLU A 32 -0.37 36.13 -15.39
CA GLU A 32 -1.00 34.93 -14.80
C GLU A 32 -1.67 34.05 -15.85
N ARG A 33 -2.43 34.64 -16.80
CA ARG A 33 -3.05 33.88 -17.90
C ARG A 33 -2.00 33.17 -18.76
N LEU A 34 -0.91 33.86 -19.12
CA LEU A 34 0.17 33.25 -19.90
C LEU A 34 0.84 32.07 -19.20
N ILE A 35 0.96 32.13 -17.86
CA ILE A 35 1.44 31.02 -17.03
C ILE A 35 0.43 29.86 -17.09
N ALA A 36 -0.86 30.14 -16.87
CA ALA A 36 -1.92 29.15 -16.92
C ALA A 36 -2.03 28.47 -18.31
N GLU A 37 -1.75 29.20 -19.38
CA GLU A 37 -1.69 28.70 -20.77
C GLU A 37 -0.37 27.99 -21.11
N LYS A 38 0.48 27.73 -20.14
CA LYS A 38 1.80 27.08 -20.30
C LYS A 38 2.73 27.84 -21.27
N GLN A 39 2.71 29.16 -21.24
CA GLN A 39 3.54 30.05 -22.07
C GLN A 39 4.54 30.85 -21.23
N PRO A 40 5.47 30.20 -20.49
CA PRO A 40 6.32 30.87 -19.50
C PRO A 40 7.26 31.92 -20.11
N LYS A 41 7.77 31.70 -21.33
CA LYS A 41 8.64 32.70 -22.01
C LYS A 41 7.91 33.99 -22.31
N GLN A 42 6.62 33.91 -22.73
CA GLN A 42 5.81 35.09 -22.99
C GLN A 42 5.38 35.78 -21.69
N ALA A 43 5.12 34.99 -20.63
CA ALA A 43 4.84 35.52 -19.30
C ALA A 43 6.01 36.35 -18.77
N LEU A 44 7.26 35.89 -18.93
CA LEU A 44 8.46 36.65 -18.53
C LEU A 44 8.60 37.95 -19.33
N LEU A 45 8.42 37.92 -20.65
CA LEU A 45 8.46 39.14 -21.48
C LEU A 45 7.38 40.14 -21.11
N ALA A 46 6.20 39.67 -20.66
CA ALA A 46 5.16 40.56 -20.15
C ALA A 46 5.51 41.10 -18.76
N ALA A 47 6.12 40.31 -17.90
CA ALA A 47 6.58 40.72 -16.57
C ALA A 47 7.71 41.75 -16.61
N GLU A 48 8.66 41.63 -17.55
CA GLU A 48 9.78 42.57 -17.75
C GLU A 48 9.28 44.02 -17.99
N LYS A 49 8.11 44.17 -18.58
CA LYS A 49 7.54 45.53 -18.81
C LYS A 49 7.12 46.21 -17.52
N LEU A 50 6.83 45.44 -16.46
CA LEU A 50 6.42 45.93 -15.15
C LEU A 50 7.61 46.18 -14.20
N GLU A 51 8.77 45.59 -14.47
CA GLU A 51 9.96 45.66 -13.61
C GLU A 51 10.46 47.08 -13.31
N PRO A 52 10.51 48.06 -14.26
CA PRO A 52 11.11 49.35 -13.99
C PRO A 52 10.50 50.08 -12.80
N GLU A 53 9.21 49.86 -12.54
CA GLU A 53 8.49 50.53 -11.47
C GLU A 53 8.01 49.57 -10.36
N HIS A 54 7.96 48.26 -10.65
CA HIS A 54 7.29 47.28 -9.79
C HIS A 54 8.12 46.01 -9.51
N ALA A 55 9.44 46.06 -9.66
CA ALA A 55 10.34 44.92 -9.53
C ALA A 55 10.14 44.08 -8.24
N LEU A 56 9.82 44.76 -7.13
CA LEU A 56 9.59 44.08 -5.84
C LEU A 56 8.11 43.86 -5.54
N ASN A 57 7.20 43.97 -6.52
CA ASN A 57 5.80 43.62 -6.30
C ASN A 57 5.64 42.11 -6.03
N PRO A 58 5.01 41.69 -4.90
CA PRO A 58 4.95 40.28 -4.54
C PRO A 58 4.25 39.40 -5.59
N LEU A 59 3.16 39.88 -6.22
CA LEU A 59 2.48 39.10 -7.28
C LEU A 59 3.35 38.96 -8.52
N LEU A 60 4.10 40.01 -8.90
CA LEU A 60 5.02 39.96 -10.01
C LEU A 60 6.16 38.95 -9.74
N LEU A 61 6.74 38.98 -8.53
CA LEU A 61 7.78 38.06 -8.13
C LEU A 61 7.27 36.60 -8.14
N ARG A 62 6.07 36.34 -7.59
CA ARG A 62 5.44 35.02 -7.61
C ARG A 62 5.25 34.50 -9.04
N ASN A 63 4.73 35.33 -9.93
CA ASN A 63 4.52 34.97 -11.33
C ASN A 63 5.84 34.67 -12.07
N LYS A 64 6.88 35.44 -11.79
CA LYS A 64 8.22 35.17 -12.35
C LYS A 64 8.82 33.86 -11.83
N ILE A 65 8.70 33.58 -10.52
CA ILE A 65 9.10 32.32 -9.93
C ILE A 65 8.41 31.14 -10.64
N MET A 66 7.08 31.20 -10.80
CA MET A 66 6.34 30.17 -11.52
C MET A 66 6.79 29.99 -12.95
N ALA A 67 7.04 31.07 -13.68
CA ALA A 67 7.51 31.01 -15.06
C ALA A 67 8.93 30.39 -15.17
N PHE A 68 9.84 30.70 -14.24
CA PHE A 68 11.18 30.13 -14.21
C PHE A 68 11.18 28.67 -13.75
N LEU A 69 10.29 28.28 -12.84
CA LEU A 69 10.07 26.86 -12.49
C LEU A 69 9.65 26.05 -13.72
N MET A 70 8.71 26.55 -14.52
CA MET A 70 8.29 25.90 -15.77
C MET A 70 9.39 25.84 -16.84
N LEU A 71 10.43 26.64 -16.73
CA LEU A 71 11.59 26.67 -17.63
C LEU A 71 12.80 25.95 -17.03
N GLU A 72 12.68 25.37 -15.84
CA GLU A 72 13.75 24.67 -15.11
C GLU A 72 15.00 25.53 -14.87
N ARG A 73 14.80 26.87 -14.71
CA ARG A 73 15.89 27.83 -14.53
C ARG A 73 16.21 28.04 -13.06
N GLN A 74 17.03 27.15 -12.52
CA GLN A 74 17.31 27.01 -11.09
C GLN A 74 17.83 28.28 -10.40
N GLN A 75 18.86 28.93 -10.96
CA GLN A 75 19.50 30.08 -10.32
C GLN A 75 18.55 31.28 -10.20
N GLU A 76 17.73 31.50 -11.22
CA GLU A 76 16.75 32.58 -11.24
C GLU A 76 15.63 32.33 -10.22
N VAL A 77 15.18 31.09 -10.09
CA VAL A 77 14.17 30.71 -9.10
C VAL A 77 14.64 31.04 -7.70
N LEU A 78 15.81 30.54 -7.29
CA LEU A 78 16.38 30.79 -5.95
C LEU A 78 16.62 32.28 -5.69
N THR A 79 17.09 33.02 -6.71
CA THR A 79 17.32 34.47 -6.58
C THR A 79 16.00 35.20 -6.29
N LEU A 80 14.93 34.87 -7.01
CA LEU A 80 13.63 35.51 -6.84
C LEU A 80 12.94 35.12 -5.53
N ILE A 81 13.07 33.85 -5.09
CA ILE A 81 12.59 33.41 -3.77
C ILE A 81 13.22 34.26 -2.67
N ARG A 82 14.54 34.39 -2.67
CA ARG A 82 15.27 35.23 -1.68
C ARG A 82 14.83 36.69 -1.74
N GLN A 83 14.64 37.25 -2.94
CA GLN A 83 14.10 38.59 -3.10
C GLN A 83 12.70 38.75 -2.51
N LEU A 84 11.81 37.75 -2.74
CA LEU A 84 10.46 37.76 -2.17
C LEU A 84 10.49 37.68 -0.64
N GLN A 85 11.27 36.79 -0.06
CA GLN A 85 11.43 36.65 1.39
C GLN A 85 12.00 37.91 2.04
N GLN A 86 13.03 38.54 1.44
CA GLN A 86 13.63 39.77 1.97
C GLN A 86 12.75 40.97 1.85
N ALA A 87 12.05 41.14 0.71
CA ALA A 87 11.18 42.30 0.49
C ALA A 87 9.84 42.14 1.23
N HIS A 88 9.37 40.91 1.40
CA HIS A 88 8.04 40.59 1.95
C HIS A 88 8.10 39.42 2.94
N PRO A 89 8.75 39.57 4.11
CA PRO A 89 8.94 38.44 5.07
C PRO A 89 7.60 37.94 5.67
N GLN A 90 6.52 38.69 5.53
CA GLN A 90 5.17 38.26 5.96
C GLN A 90 4.35 37.62 4.84
N ASP A 91 4.93 37.45 3.65
CA ASP A 91 4.29 36.76 2.53
C ASP A 91 4.55 35.27 2.59
N PRO A 92 3.55 34.40 2.81
CA PRO A 92 3.73 32.95 2.92
C PRO A 92 4.26 32.32 1.61
N TYR A 93 4.05 32.96 0.46
CA TYR A 93 4.50 32.43 -0.82
C TYR A 93 6.01 32.36 -0.95
N GLY A 94 6.78 33.23 -0.27
CA GLY A 94 8.23 33.17 -0.29
C GLY A 94 8.74 31.84 0.30
N TYR A 95 8.16 31.41 1.41
CA TYR A 95 8.50 30.14 2.07
C TYR A 95 7.88 28.94 1.37
N TYR A 96 6.66 29.09 0.86
CA TYR A 96 6.00 28.07 0.05
C TYR A 96 6.83 27.68 -1.19
N PHE A 97 7.32 28.65 -1.94
CA PHE A 97 8.16 28.37 -3.10
C PHE A 97 9.54 27.81 -2.73
N ASP A 98 10.09 28.19 -1.58
CA ASP A 98 11.36 27.68 -1.09
C ASP A 98 11.24 26.16 -0.77
N ILE A 99 10.22 25.78 -0.01
CA ILE A 99 9.91 24.36 0.27
C ILE A 99 9.71 23.58 -1.03
N ARG A 100 8.84 24.07 -1.92
CA ARG A 100 8.58 23.38 -3.20
C ARG A 100 9.79 23.24 -4.09
N TRP A 101 10.69 24.21 -4.05
CA TRP A 101 11.94 24.12 -4.80
C TRP A 101 12.81 22.96 -4.30
N HIS A 102 12.97 22.82 -2.99
CA HIS A 102 13.75 21.74 -2.40
C HIS A 102 13.08 20.37 -2.61
N LEU A 103 11.75 20.28 -2.50
CA LEU A 103 11.00 19.08 -2.86
C LEU A 103 11.23 18.70 -4.33
N PHE A 104 11.19 19.66 -5.25
CA PHE A 104 11.46 19.40 -6.67
C PHE A 104 12.88 18.86 -6.92
N MET A 105 13.83 19.20 -6.10
CA MET A 105 15.19 18.69 -6.16
C MET A 105 15.36 17.33 -5.46
N SER A 106 14.28 16.77 -4.88
CA SER A 106 14.26 15.54 -4.05
C SER A 106 15.34 15.57 -2.97
N ASP A 107 15.48 16.71 -2.30
CA ASP A 107 16.44 16.95 -1.21
C ASP A 107 15.64 17.10 0.11
N TRP A 108 15.29 15.97 0.70
CA TRP A 108 14.55 15.95 1.96
C TRP A 108 15.35 16.55 3.12
N GLU A 109 16.66 16.32 3.19
CA GLU A 109 17.48 16.84 4.28
C GLU A 109 17.48 18.37 4.32
N SER A 110 17.55 19.03 3.17
CA SER A 110 17.43 20.49 3.08
C SER A 110 15.99 20.99 3.18
N THR A 111 15.00 20.17 2.78
CA THR A 111 13.57 20.52 2.83
C THR A 111 13.00 20.49 4.26
N ARG A 112 13.38 19.47 5.03
CA ARG A 112 12.87 19.23 6.39
C ARG A 112 12.93 20.48 7.29
N PRO A 113 14.06 21.15 7.48
CA PRO A 113 14.13 22.33 8.34
C PRO A 113 13.20 23.45 7.89
N LEU A 114 13.07 23.66 6.58
CA LEU A 114 12.19 24.69 6.01
C LEU A 114 10.71 24.38 6.29
N VAL A 115 10.32 23.11 6.17
CA VAL A 115 8.95 22.67 6.47
C VAL A 115 8.65 22.87 7.97
N GLU A 116 9.52 22.39 8.86
CA GLU A 116 9.33 22.52 10.31
C GLU A 116 9.28 23.99 10.76
N GLU A 117 10.11 24.85 10.17
CA GLU A 117 10.16 26.27 10.55
C GLU A 117 8.96 27.06 10.00
N HIS A 118 8.51 26.77 8.78
CA HIS A 118 7.62 27.69 8.06
C HIS A 118 6.21 27.15 7.83
N LEU A 119 5.96 25.84 7.95
CA LEU A 119 4.64 25.28 7.62
C LEU A 119 3.51 25.84 8.49
N THR A 120 3.75 25.99 9.79
CA THR A 120 2.78 26.60 10.71
C THR A 120 2.49 28.05 10.34
N PHE A 121 3.55 28.84 10.06
CA PHE A 121 3.41 30.22 9.61
C PHE A 121 2.62 30.33 8.29
N ILE A 122 2.92 29.46 7.31
CA ILE A 122 2.18 29.38 6.05
C ILE A 122 0.69 29.09 6.34
N GLY A 123 0.42 28.12 7.23
CA GLY A 123 -0.94 27.72 7.60
C GLY A 123 -1.75 28.82 8.26
N GLU A 124 -1.14 29.61 9.14
CA GLU A 124 -1.77 30.77 9.78
C GLU A 124 -2.13 31.88 8.79
N LYS A 125 -1.31 32.10 7.77
CA LYS A 125 -1.51 33.13 6.75
C LYS A 125 -2.37 32.68 5.58
N ASN A 126 -2.15 31.46 5.12
CA ASN A 126 -2.85 30.86 3.98
C ASN A 126 -2.96 29.34 4.12
N PRO A 127 -4.01 28.82 4.79
CA PRO A 127 -4.20 27.40 4.99
C PRO A 127 -4.24 26.56 3.72
N ALA A 128 -4.67 27.11 2.58
CA ALA A 128 -4.68 26.41 1.32
C ALA A 128 -3.25 26.08 0.82
N LEU A 129 -2.29 26.99 1.05
CA LEU A 129 -0.89 26.71 0.73
C LEU A 129 -0.29 25.66 1.68
N ALA A 130 -0.60 25.74 2.98
CA ALA A 130 -0.14 24.76 3.95
C ALA A 130 -0.67 23.35 3.62
N TYR A 131 -1.94 23.28 3.23
CA TYR A 131 -2.53 22.03 2.72
C TYR A 131 -1.74 21.45 1.54
N GLN A 132 -1.44 22.29 0.53
CA GLN A 132 -0.68 21.87 -0.65
C GLN A 132 0.72 21.38 -0.27
N VAL A 133 1.43 22.13 0.58
CA VAL A 133 2.76 21.72 1.06
C VAL A 133 2.69 20.39 1.79
N ALA A 134 1.71 20.21 2.69
CA ALA A 134 1.58 18.98 3.44
C ALA A 134 1.36 17.75 2.53
N ILE A 135 0.55 17.88 1.47
CA ILE A 135 0.33 16.80 0.49
C ILE A 135 1.60 16.54 -0.33
N GLU A 136 2.30 17.59 -0.82
CA GLU A 136 3.54 17.42 -1.59
C GLU A 136 4.66 16.79 -0.73
N VAL A 137 4.71 17.13 0.55
CA VAL A 137 5.65 16.50 1.53
C VAL A 137 5.32 15.02 1.74
N VAL A 138 4.05 14.64 1.75
CA VAL A 138 3.64 13.22 1.86
C VAL A 138 4.22 12.38 0.74
N ASP A 139 4.17 12.87 -0.51
CA ASP A 139 4.73 12.15 -1.66
C ASP A 139 6.25 11.95 -1.52
N GLU A 140 6.96 12.97 -1.08
CA GLU A 140 8.41 12.89 -0.86
C GLU A 140 8.77 11.92 0.28
N LEU A 141 8.02 11.96 1.39
CA LEU A 141 8.21 11.07 2.53
C LEU A 141 7.94 9.60 2.17
N LEU A 142 6.94 9.33 1.34
CA LEU A 142 6.68 7.98 0.83
C LEU A 142 7.85 7.46 0.00
N ASN A 143 8.42 8.30 -0.88
CA ASN A 143 9.55 7.92 -1.70
C ASN A 143 10.83 7.65 -0.87
N ASN A 144 10.98 8.33 0.27
CA ASN A 144 12.12 8.16 1.18
C ASN A 144 11.86 7.12 2.31
N GLY A 145 10.76 6.37 2.29
CA GLY A 145 10.45 5.36 3.31
C GLY A 145 10.11 5.92 4.70
N CYS A 146 9.87 7.24 4.82
CA CYS A 146 9.57 7.92 6.08
C CYS A 146 8.09 7.74 6.49
N PHE A 147 7.63 6.50 6.56
CA PHE A 147 6.20 6.17 6.67
C PHE A 147 5.51 6.75 7.90
N MET A 148 6.19 6.82 9.06
CA MET A 148 5.58 7.40 10.26
C MET A 148 5.33 8.90 10.12
N ALA A 149 6.18 9.62 9.39
CA ALA A 149 5.98 11.03 9.08
C ALA A 149 4.77 11.24 8.14
N VAL A 150 4.55 10.35 7.18
CA VAL A 150 3.40 10.40 6.25
C VAL A 150 2.07 10.58 6.98
N TRP A 151 1.80 9.74 7.99
CA TRP A 151 0.55 9.84 8.77
C TRP A 151 0.42 11.19 9.48
N ARG A 152 1.53 11.72 9.97
CA ARG A 152 1.56 13.00 10.65
C ARG A 152 1.25 14.15 9.72
N TYR A 153 1.87 14.19 8.53
CA TYR A 153 1.60 15.25 7.54
C TYR A 153 0.21 15.13 6.91
N LEU A 154 -0.33 13.92 6.71
CA LEU A 154 -1.73 13.75 6.31
C LEU A 154 -2.70 14.29 7.37
N PHE A 155 -2.43 14.05 8.65
CA PHE A 155 -3.22 14.61 9.74
C PHE A 155 -3.15 16.15 9.73
N ASP A 156 -1.97 16.72 9.52
CA ASP A 156 -1.80 18.17 9.39
C ASP A 156 -2.53 18.71 8.15
N ALA A 157 -2.49 18.05 7.01
CA ALA A 157 -3.26 18.41 5.83
C ALA A 157 -4.77 18.46 6.14
N LEU A 158 -5.28 17.49 6.91
CA LEU A 158 -6.69 17.48 7.33
C LEU A 158 -7.06 18.71 8.17
N LEU A 159 -6.15 19.18 9.03
CA LEU A 159 -6.37 20.41 9.84
C LEU A 159 -6.46 21.66 8.99
N TRP A 160 -5.77 21.71 7.84
CA TRP A 160 -5.78 22.85 6.91
C TRP A 160 -6.76 22.68 5.75
N ALA A 161 -7.46 21.58 5.63
CA ALA A 161 -8.50 21.38 4.64
C ALA A 161 -9.59 22.45 4.77
N ARG A 162 -9.97 23.09 3.66
CA ARG A 162 -10.95 24.18 3.62
C ARG A 162 -12.26 23.80 2.96
N SER A 163 -12.28 22.72 2.26
CA SER A 163 -13.47 22.19 1.58
C SER A 163 -13.73 20.74 1.99
N GLU A 164 -14.95 20.28 1.79
CA GLU A 164 -15.28 18.85 1.93
C GLU A 164 -14.49 17.99 0.94
N ASP A 165 -14.13 18.54 -0.22
CA ASP A 165 -13.34 17.85 -1.23
C ASP A 165 -11.89 17.65 -0.76
N ASP A 166 -11.26 18.68 -0.15
CA ASP A 166 -9.93 18.54 0.43
C ASP A 166 -9.91 17.49 1.54
N ALA A 167 -10.88 17.57 2.47
CA ALA A 167 -10.98 16.60 3.55
C ALA A 167 -11.22 15.17 3.02
N ARG A 168 -12.07 15.01 2.00
CA ARG A 168 -12.35 13.72 1.34
C ARG A 168 -11.10 13.18 0.65
N HIS A 169 -10.32 14.03 0.00
CA HIS A 169 -9.06 13.64 -0.63
C HIS A 169 -8.07 13.08 0.40
N VAL A 170 -7.85 13.78 1.51
CA VAL A 170 -6.98 13.30 2.60
C VAL A 170 -7.49 11.99 3.20
N MET A 171 -8.81 11.88 3.46
CA MET A 171 -9.40 10.65 3.99
C MET A 171 -9.28 9.48 3.01
N SER A 172 -9.37 9.74 1.70
CA SER A 172 -9.10 8.72 0.68
C SER A 172 -7.65 8.27 0.71
N ALA A 173 -6.69 9.21 0.84
CA ALA A 173 -5.28 8.88 0.98
C ALA A 173 -5.00 8.02 2.23
N PHE A 174 -5.55 8.38 3.39
CA PHE A 174 -5.48 7.54 4.60
C PHE A 174 -5.99 6.12 4.34
N HIS A 175 -7.13 5.99 3.66
CA HIS A 175 -7.74 4.69 3.38
C HIS A 175 -6.89 3.84 2.41
N GLU A 176 -6.38 4.44 1.35
CA GLU A 176 -5.53 3.76 0.35
C GLU A 176 -4.20 3.32 0.97
N LEU A 177 -3.52 4.21 1.69
CA LEU A 177 -2.25 3.90 2.34
C LEU A 177 -2.39 2.85 3.44
N ASN A 178 -3.50 2.88 4.20
CA ASN A 178 -3.76 1.86 5.22
C ASN A 178 -3.99 0.47 4.64
N LYS A 179 -4.38 0.38 3.37
CA LYS A 179 -4.54 -0.87 2.63
C LYS A 179 -3.32 -1.26 1.80
N SER A 180 -2.36 -0.35 1.62
CA SER A 180 -1.16 -0.61 0.84
C SER A 180 -0.31 -1.67 1.52
N ASN A 181 0.20 -2.62 0.74
CA ASN A 181 1.19 -3.58 1.24
C ASN A 181 2.60 -2.99 1.28
N ASP A 182 2.82 -1.84 0.64
CA ASP A 182 4.12 -1.21 0.56
C ASP A 182 4.51 -0.55 1.89
N ILE A 183 3.52 -0.28 2.76
CA ILE A 183 3.75 0.26 4.10
C ILE A 183 3.65 -0.89 5.11
N PRO A 184 4.72 -1.19 5.86
CA PRO A 184 4.68 -2.17 6.94
C PRO A 184 3.57 -1.90 7.96
N LEU A 185 2.88 -2.94 8.40
CA LEU A 185 1.73 -2.80 9.30
C LEU A 185 2.03 -1.99 10.57
N PRO A 186 3.20 -2.15 11.27
CA PRO A 186 3.53 -1.34 12.44
C PRO A 186 3.58 0.15 12.16
N PHE A 187 3.93 0.55 10.95
CA PHE A 187 3.94 1.96 10.55
C PHE A 187 2.55 2.54 10.21
N ARG A 188 1.51 1.71 10.04
CA ARG A 188 0.13 2.16 9.75
C ARG A 188 -0.59 2.64 11.00
N ASN A 189 0.10 3.34 11.88
CA ASN A 189 -0.43 3.85 13.14
C ASN A 189 0.00 5.30 13.37
N LEU A 190 -0.90 6.10 13.92
CA LEU A 190 -0.58 7.46 14.36
C LEU A 190 -0.15 7.41 15.81
N TYR A 191 1.14 7.16 16.04
CA TYR A 191 1.74 7.20 17.37
C TYR A 191 1.63 8.58 18.00
N GLN A 192 1.54 8.62 19.34
CA GLN A 192 1.44 9.85 20.11
C GLN A 192 2.59 9.94 21.11
N LEU A 193 3.02 11.17 21.39
CA LEU A 193 3.99 11.41 22.46
C LEU A 193 3.41 10.95 23.80
N ARG A 194 4.22 10.23 24.57
CA ARG A 194 3.84 9.75 25.90
C ARG A 194 4.14 10.80 26.96
N ALA A 195 3.26 10.92 27.94
CA ALA A 195 3.49 11.78 29.09
C ALA A 195 4.53 11.18 30.03
N LEU A 196 5.35 12.03 30.63
CA LEU A 196 6.26 11.60 31.69
C LEU A 196 5.43 11.20 32.94
N PRO A 197 5.73 10.07 33.61
CA PRO A 197 5.03 9.71 34.82
C PRO A 197 5.09 10.82 35.90
N GLU A 198 4.05 10.89 36.72
CA GLU A 198 3.98 11.90 37.77
C GLU A 198 5.16 11.78 38.77
N ASN A 199 5.59 12.91 39.31
CA ASN A 199 6.67 13.01 40.31
C ASN A 199 8.08 12.62 39.82
N GLN A 200 8.31 12.58 38.51
CA GLN A 200 9.66 12.40 37.99
C GLN A 200 10.47 13.71 38.04
N PRO A 201 11.80 13.64 38.20
CA PRO A 201 12.66 14.80 37.94
C PRO A 201 12.45 15.27 36.50
N ASN A 202 12.75 16.52 36.21
CA ASN A 202 12.66 17.10 34.87
C ASN A 202 11.23 17.36 34.31
N GLN A 203 10.16 17.28 35.10
CA GLN A 203 8.77 17.56 34.67
C GLN A 203 8.62 18.93 34.01
N ALA A 204 9.28 19.97 34.53
CA ALA A 204 9.19 21.32 33.95
C ALA A 204 9.90 21.39 32.60
N GLU A 205 11.14 20.88 32.49
CA GLU A 205 11.89 20.80 31.21
C GLU A 205 11.12 19.96 30.19
N PHE A 206 10.57 18.81 30.61
CA PHE A 206 9.74 17.96 29.76
C PHE A 206 8.51 18.71 29.19
N ALA A 207 7.81 19.48 30.03
CA ALA A 207 6.67 20.26 29.58
C ALA A 207 7.04 21.34 28.55
N GLU A 208 8.23 21.94 28.69
CA GLU A 208 8.77 22.89 27.68
C GLU A 208 9.04 22.18 26.35
N VAL A 209 9.68 21.00 26.39
CA VAL A 209 9.96 20.20 25.16
C VAL A 209 8.67 19.76 24.49
N MET A 210 7.65 19.35 25.26
CA MET A 210 6.32 19.02 24.72
C MET A 210 5.68 20.22 23.98
N GLN A 211 5.91 21.45 24.41
CA GLN A 211 5.44 22.64 23.69
C GLN A 211 6.15 22.81 22.34
N VAL A 212 7.47 22.57 22.29
CA VAL A 212 8.26 22.58 21.04
C VAL A 212 7.73 21.53 20.06
N ALA A 213 7.51 20.31 20.52
CA ALA A 213 6.96 19.22 19.70
C ALA A 213 5.54 19.52 19.19
N ASN A 214 4.67 20.09 20.03
CA ASN A 214 3.32 20.52 19.64
C ASN A 214 3.35 21.69 18.64
N GLY A 215 4.42 22.49 18.64
CA GLY A 215 4.71 23.52 17.64
C GLY A 215 5.20 22.96 16.30
N ARG A 216 5.33 21.65 16.15
CA ARG A 216 5.85 20.93 14.95
C ARG A 216 7.34 21.12 14.67
N HIS A 217 8.10 21.59 15.65
CA HIS A 217 9.57 21.63 15.56
C HIS A 217 10.14 20.29 16.02
N TRP A 218 9.84 19.22 15.25
CA TRP A 218 10.07 17.84 15.72
C TRP A 218 11.55 17.52 15.85
N ASN A 219 12.38 17.93 14.89
CA ASN A 219 13.83 17.72 15.01
C ASN A 219 14.41 18.42 16.26
N GLN A 220 13.98 19.65 16.53
CA GLN A 220 14.40 20.36 17.74
C GLN A 220 13.87 19.68 19.01
N ALA A 221 12.62 19.23 19.02
CA ALA A 221 12.04 18.51 20.14
C ALA A 221 12.76 17.18 20.38
N ALA A 222 13.11 16.46 19.31
CA ALA A 222 13.87 15.22 19.38
C ALA A 222 15.20 15.42 20.11
N GLN A 223 16.00 16.40 19.68
CA GLN A 223 17.29 16.74 20.31
C GLN A 223 17.13 17.11 21.80
N LEU A 224 16.06 17.82 22.15
CA LEU A 224 15.79 18.20 23.54
C LEU A 224 15.35 16.98 24.38
N PHE A 225 14.49 16.09 23.85
CA PHE A 225 14.14 14.84 24.52
C PHE A 225 15.35 13.92 24.69
N GLU A 226 16.20 13.82 23.67
CA GLU A 226 17.45 13.05 23.72
C GLU A 226 18.37 13.60 24.81
N ALA A 227 18.57 14.92 24.89
CA ALA A 227 19.34 15.53 25.97
C ALA A 227 18.74 15.30 27.37
N LEU A 228 17.40 15.16 27.47
CA LEU A 228 16.75 14.74 28.71
C LEU A 228 16.99 13.24 29.00
N SER A 229 16.97 12.39 27.98
CA SER A 229 17.24 10.95 28.15
C SER A 229 18.68 10.67 28.58
N GLU A 230 19.65 11.49 28.18
CA GLU A 230 21.02 11.40 28.66
C GLU A 230 21.14 11.72 30.18
N LYS A 231 20.28 12.64 30.67
CA LYS A 231 20.21 12.95 32.14
C LYS A 231 19.51 11.87 32.94
N ASP A 232 18.58 11.14 32.33
CA ASP A 232 17.81 10.06 32.93
C ASP A 232 17.71 8.86 31.98
N PRO A 233 18.79 8.09 31.81
CA PRO A 233 18.90 7.04 30.82
C PRO A 233 17.89 5.91 30.96
N HIS A 234 17.36 5.67 32.16
CA HIS A 234 16.41 4.59 32.44
C HIS A 234 14.95 5.03 32.36
N GLN A 235 14.67 6.19 31.75
CA GLN A 235 13.32 6.66 31.53
C GLN A 235 12.91 6.45 30.05
N PRO A 236 12.28 5.30 29.72
CA PRO A 236 12.00 4.92 28.34
C PRO A 236 11.10 5.91 27.60
N VAL A 237 10.26 6.68 28.32
CA VAL A 237 9.40 7.71 27.72
C VAL A 237 10.20 8.80 27.02
N LEU A 238 11.39 9.16 27.53
CA LEU A 238 12.23 10.20 26.96
C LEU A 238 12.83 9.72 25.62
N SER A 239 13.44 8.55 25.61
CA SER A 239 13.99 7.94 24.40
C SER A 239 12.89 7.64 23.36
N PHE A 240 11.72 7.16 23.80
CA PHE A 240 10.58 6.95 22.92
C PHE A 240 10.11 8.25 22.26
N ASN A 241 9.92 9.33 23.03
CA ASN A 241 9.47 10.62 22.48
C ASN A 241 10.52 11.23 21.55
N ALA A 242 11.81 11.08 21.86
CA ALA A 242 12.89 11.52 20.98
C ALA A 242 12.85 10.74 19.65
N GLY A 243 12.81 9.40 19.71
CA GLY A 243 12.75 8.53 18.54
C GLY A 243 11.52 8.81 17.68
N LEU A 244 10.36 9.03 18.32
CA LEU A 244 9.13 9.37 17.60
C LEU A 244 9.21 10.73 16.90
N CYS A 245 9.80 11.74 17.54
CA CYS A 245 10.03 13.05 16.93
C CYS A 245 11.02 12.96 15.75
N TYR A 246 12.10 12.18 15.85
CA TYR A 246 13.00 11.92 14.74
C TYR A 246 12.29 11.19 13.60
N ALA A 247 11.46 10.18 13.90
CA ALA A 247 10.65 9.48 12.90
C ALA A 247 9.70 10.42 12.15
N TRP A 248 9.07 11.39 12.86
CA TRP A 248 8.21 12.40 12.24
C TRP A 248 8.97 13.46 11.43
N SER A 249 10.23 13.72 11.78
CA SER A 249 11.09 14.61 10.99
C SER A 249 11.74 13.88 9.80
N GLY A 250 11.66 12.54 9.75
CA GLY A 250 12.25 11.72 8.68
C GLY A 250 13.73 11.40 8.90
N ASP A 251 14.23 11.50 10.12
CA ASP A 251 15.57 11.03 10.49
C ASP A 251 15.48 9.57 10.96
N LEU A 252 15.58 8.65 10.01
CA LEU A 252 15.33 7.23 10.24
C LEU A 252 16.38 6.58 11.13
N ALA A 253 17.66 6.99 11.00
CA ALA A 253 18.76 6.43 11.78
C ALA A 253 18.62 6.79 13.26
N ALA A 254 18.41 8.07 13.59
CA ALA A 254 18.22 8.50 14.96
C ALA A 254 16.91 7.94 15.56
N ALA A 255 15.86 7.79 14.74
CA ALA A 255 14.61 7.15 15.16
C ALA A 255 14.84 5.68 15.54
N ALA A 256 15.55 4.91 14.72
CA ALA A 256 15.86 3.50 14.98
C ALA A 256 16.63 3.34 16.28
N GLU A 257 17.73 4.10 16.47
CA GLU A 257 18.56 4.03 17.68
C GLU A 257 17.75 4.32 18.96
N LEU A 258 16.95 5.39 18.95
CA LEU A 258 16.25 5.82 20.18
C LEU A 258 15.02 4.99 20.49
N LEU A 259 14.33 4.46 19.46
CA LEU A 259 13.23 3.52 19.67
C LEU A 259 13.73 2.18 20.20
N GLY A 260 14.86 1.66 19.70
CA GLY A 260 15.51 0.46 20.24
C GLY A 260 15.91 0.65 21.69
N ARG A 261 16.61 1.75 22.02
CA ARG A 261 16.99 2.09 23.40
C ARG A 261 15.76 2.20 24.32
N ALA A 262 14.66 2.77 23.84
CA ALA A 262 13.42 2.82 24.63
C ALA A 262 12.83 1.43 24.87
N GLY A 263 12.97 0.51 23.93
CA GLY A 263 12.57 -0.89 24.06
C GLY A 263 13.35 -1.62 25.14
N ASP A 264 14.67 -1.45 25.18
CA ASP A 264 15.54 -2.10 26.18
C ASP A 264 15.18 -1.76 27.62
N ASP A 265 14.67 -0.54 27.86
CA ASP A 265 14.30 -0.05 29.20
C ASP A 265 12.83 -0.32 29.57
N LEU A 266 12.02 -0.92 28.68
CA LEU A 266 10.61 -1.22 28.96
C LEU A 266 10.45 -2.51 29.76
N PRO A 267 9.64 -2.50 30.86
CA PRO A 267 9.36 -3.71 31.62
C PRO A 267 8.37 -4.67 30.95
N ASP A 268 7.50 -4.18 30.07
CA ASP A 268 6.53 -4.99 29.32
C ASP A 268 7.18 -5.53 28.05
N PHE A 269 7.31 -6.86 27.98
CA PHE A 269 8.02 -7.53 26.89
C PHE A 269 7.42 -7.25 25.50
N GLU A 270 6.11 -7.28 25.37
CA GLU A 270 5.48 -7.07 24.04
C GLU A 270 5.57 -5.60 23.59
N SER A 271 5.51 -4.65 24.53
CA SER A 271 5.78 -3.24 24.23
C SER A 271 7.25 -3.01 23.84
N ALA A 272 8.19 -3.73 24.46
CA ALA A 272 9.60 -3.70 24.07
C ALA A 272 9.79 -4.27 22.66
N VAL A 273 9.18 -5.42 22.35
CA VAL A 273 9.17 -6.03 21.01
C VAL A 273 8.57 -5.07 19.96
N GLU A 274 7.52 -4.31 20.31
CA GLU A 274 6.94 -3.32 19.39
C GLU A 274 7.94 -2.22 19.06
N LEU A 275 8.61 -1.64 20.06
CA LEU A 275 9.58 -0.56 19.83
C LEU A 275 10.79 -1.04 19.05
N GLU A 276 11.29 -2.22 19.35
CA GLU A 276 12.36 -2.86 18.60
C GLU A 276 11.93 -3.18 17.15
N THR A 277 10.66 -3.60 16.94
CA THR A 277 10.11 -3.80 15.60
C THR A 277 10.14 -2.50 14.78
N LEU A 278 9.75 -1.37 15.40
CA LEU A 278 9.83 -0.06 14.77
C LEU A 278 11.27 0.35 14.46
N ALA A 279 12.21 0.08 15.39
CA ALA A 279 13.62 0.35 15.21
C ALA A 279 14.18 -0.42 14.02
N GLN A 280 13.99 -1.74 13.95
CA GLN A 280 14.42 -2.58 12.83
C GLN A 280 13.79 -2.17 11.50
N LEU A 281 12.50 -1.81 11.49
CA LEU A 281 11.83 -1.34 10.29
C LEU A 281 12.38 0.00 9.80
N HIS A 282 12.73 0.94 10.69
CA HIS A 282 13.39 2.19 10.31
C HIS A 282 14.79 1.95 9.77
N ASP A 283 15.57 1.10 10.44
CA ASP A 283 16.91 0.73 10.01
C ASP A 283 16.90 0.13 8.60
N GLN A 284 15.95 -0.75 8.31
CA GLN A 284 15.79 -1.36 6.97
C GLN A 284 15.45 -0.37 5.84
N GLN A 285 15.01 0.85 6.15
CA GLN A 285 14.81 1.90 5.14
C GLN A 285 16.09 2.67 4.82
N LEU A 286 17.16 2.50 5.60
CA LEU A 286 18.42 3.21 5.36
C LEU A 286 19.11 2.69 4.10
N PRO A 287 19.62 3.58 3.22
CA PRO A 287 20.26 3.18 1.96
C PRO A 287 21.44 2.23 2.13
N GLU A 288 22.21 2.36 3.21
CA GLU A 288 23.40 1.53 3.51
C GLU A 288 23.06 0.08 3.89
N VAL A 289 21.81 -0.17 4.36
CA VAL A 289 21.33 -1.52 4.72
C VAL A 289 20.63 -2.20 3.55
N GLN A 290 20.41 -1.48 2.46
CA GLN A 290 19.74 -2.02 1.28
C GLN A 290 20.72 -2.53 0.24
N ILE A 291 20.31 -3.57 -0.47
CA ILE A 291 20.99 -4.04 -1.68
C ILE A 291 20.28 -3.41 -2.87
N PRO A 292 20.99 -2.58 -3.68
CA PRO A 292 20.37 -1.89 -4.80
C PRO A 292 19.89 -2.88 -5.86
N LEU A 293 18.68 -2.64 -6.40
CA LEU A 293 18.13 -3.37 -7.53
C LEU A 293 18.63 -2.76 -8.84
N GLN A 294 18.90 -3.61 -9.81
CA GLN A 294 19.36 -3.20 -11.13
C GLN A 294 18.18 -3.01 -12.08
N THR A 295 18.15 -1.91 -12.81
CA THR A 295 17.17 -1.62 -13.87
C THR A 295 17.90 -1.22 -15.13
N TYR A 296 17.66 -1.96 -16.22
CA TYR A 296 18.21 -1.67 -17.54
C TYR A 296 17.09 -1.21 -18.47
N ARG A 297 17.37 -0.21 -19.30
CA ARG A 297 16.44 0.34 -20.29
C ARG A 297 17.04 0.28 -21.70
N TYR A 298 16.28 -0.20 -22.66
CA TYR A 298 16.70 -0.31 -24.04
C TYR A 298 15.62 0.21 -24.99
N ARG A 299 16.08 0.89 -26.06
CA ARG A 299 15.21 1.25 -27.20
C ARG A 299 14.87 0.01 -27.99
N VAL A 300 13.59 -0.16 -28.35
CA VAL A 300 13.09 -1.29 -29.13
C VAL A 300 12.88 -0.86 -30.58
N GLN A 301 13.42 -1.63 -31.53
CA GLN A 301 13.24 -1.40 -32.96
C GLN A 301 11.90 -1.91 -33.49
N SER A 302 11.45 -3.07 -33.00
CA SER A 302 10.16 -3.68 -33.36
C SER A 302 9.59 -4.48 -32.19
N VAL A 303 8.54 -3.96 -31.54
CA VAL A 303 7.88 -4.60 -30.41
C VAL A 303 7.31 -5.96 -30.78
N SER A 304 6.64 -6.10 -31.94
CA SER A 304 6.03 -7.36 -32.36
C SER A 304 7.05 -8.49 -32.59
N ARG A 305 8.22 -8.17 -33.14
CA ARG A 305 9.31 -9.15 -33.33
C ARG A 305 9.95 -9.51 -32.00
N LEU A 306 10.20 -8.50 -31.14
CA LEU A 306 10.72 -8.72 -29.79
C LEU A 306 9.83 -9.68 -29.00
N LEU A 307 8.51 -9.44 -28.96
CA LEU A 307 7.57 -10.32 -28.29
C LEU A 307 7.65 -11.77 -28.80
N SER A 308 7.75 -11.95 -30.13
CA SER A 308 7.87 -13.28 -30.73
C SER A 308 9.15 -14.02 -30.32
N GLN A 309 10.24 -13.29 -30.06
CA GLN A 309 11.50 -13.87 -29.58
C GLN A 309 11.44 -14.20 -28.09
N LEU A 310 10.92 -13.27 -27.26
CA LEU A 310 10.79 -13.47 -25.83
C LEU A 310 9.83 -14.61 -25.48
N ASP A 311 8.74 -14.78 -26.24
CA ASP A 311 7.77 -15.88 -26.05
C ASP A 311 8.38 -17.29 -26.28
N GLN A 312 9.54 -17.40 -26.94
CA GLN A 312 10.24 -18.69 -27.18
C GLN A 312 11.21 -19.06 -26.05
N GLU A 313 11.60 -18.09 -25.20
CA GLU A 313 12.54 -18.35 -24.11
C GLU A 313 11.84 -18.97 -22.91
N GLN A 314 12.30 -20.16 -22.48
CA GLN A 314 11.66 -20.94 -21.41
C GLN A 314 11.82 -20.31 -20.01
N ARG A 315 12.80 -19.42 -19.83
CA ARG A 315 13.00 -18.66 -18.59
C ARG A 315 12.18 -17.36 -18.54
N LEU A 316 11.52 -17.00 -19.64
CA LEU A 316 10.64 -15.85 -19.70
C LEU A 316 9.17 -16.29 -19.65
N HIS A 317 8.49 -15.94 -18.59
CA HIS A 317 7.09 -16.28 -18.38
C HIS A 317 6.18 -15.08 -18.52
N ARG A 318 5.49 -15.00 -19.68
CA ARG A 318 4.55 -13.90 -19.97
C ARG A 318 3.40 -13.85 -18.98
N GLN A 319 3.14 -12.66 -18.45
CA GLN A 319 2.04 -12.40 -17.52
C GLN A 319 0.81 -11.89 -18.28
N PRO A 320 -0.41 -12.20 -17.81
CA PRO A 320 -1.60 -11.51 -18.28
C PRO A 320 -1.51 -10.03 -17.90
N LEU A 321 -1.78 -9.15 -18.85
CA LEU A 321 -1.83 -7.72 -18.59
C LEU A 321 -3.07 -7.38 -17.75
N PRO A 322 -2.98 -6.42 -16.83
CA PRO A 322 -4.15 -5.86 -16.17
C PRO A 322 -5.06 -5.20 -17.21
N PRO A 323 -6.37 -5.08 -16.93
CA PRO A 323 -7.27 -4.34 -17.81
C PRO A 323 -6.74 -2.91 -18.03
N GLU A 324 -6.89 -2.42 -19.27
CA GLU A 324 -6.46 -1.07 -19.63
C GLU A 324 -7.04 -0.03 -18.67
N ARG A 325 -6.17 0.80 -18.13
CA ARG A 325 -6.56 1.95 -17.31
C ARG A 325 -6.52 3.19 -18.21
N PRO A 326 -7.61 3.97 -18.30
CA PRO A 326 -7.67 5.14 -19.17
C PRO A 326 -6.74 6.29 -18.74
N ASP A 327 -6.24 6.25 -17.53
CA ASP A 327 -5.33 7.21 -16.89
C ASP A 327 -3.84 6.91 -17.12
N VAL A 328 -3.52 5.79 -17.79
CA VAL A 328 -2.13 5.43 -18.09
C VAL A 328 -1.81 5.89 -19.52
N ASP A 329 -0.93 6.88 -19.63
CA ASP A 329 -0.51 7.46 -20.91
C ASP A 329 0.13 6.44 -21.86
N ARG A 330 0.80 5.41 -21.28
CA ARG A 330 1.53 4.40 -22.05
C ARG A 330 1.39 3.02 -21.40
N PRO A 331 0.32 2.27 -21.70
CA PRO A 331 0.12 0.93 -21.17
C PRO A 331 1.20 -0.04 -21.68
N PRO A 332 1.60 -1.04 -20.87
CA PRO A 332 2.58 -2.03 -21.29
C PRO A 332 2.02 -2.92 -22.42
N ALA A 333 2.85 -3.18 -23.43
CA ALA A 333 2.57 -4.17 -24.47
C ALA A 333 2.68 -5.60 -23.97
N ALA A 334 3.63 -5.85 -23.06
CA ALA A 334 3.80 -7.13 -22.37
C ALA A 334 4.62 -6.97 -21.07
N VAL A 335 4.39 -7.91 -20.14
CA VAL A 335 5.20 -8.10 -18.93
C VAL A 335 5.60 -9.57 -18.85
N TYR A 336 6.88 -9.85 -18.59
CA TYR A 336 7.40 -11.19 -18.35
C TYR A 336 8.05 -11.25 -16.98
N LEU A 337 7.91 -12.41 -16.32
CA LEU A 337 8.77 -12.78 -15.21
C LEU A 337 10.00 -13.48 -15.78
N LEU A 338 11.18 -13.04 -15.36
CA LEU A 338 12.43 -13.74 -15.63
C LEU A 338 12.68 -14.74 -14.51
N LEU A 339 12.83 -16.01 -14.88
CA LEU A 339 12.98 -17.14 -13.95
C LEU A 339 14.46 -17.53 -13.78
N ASP A 340 14.81 -18.04 -12.60
CA ASP A 340 16.14 -18.59 -12.30
C ASP A 340 16.46 -19.83 -13.16
N ARG A 341 15.43 -20.56 -13.59
CA ARG A 341 15.50 -21.80 -14.40
C ARG A 341 14.29 -21.92 -15.33
N PRO A 342 14.32 -22.83 -16.33
CA PRO A 342 13.19 -23.06 -17.24
C PRO A 342 11.91 -23.42 -16.49
N ARG A 343 10.76 -22.89 -16.92
CA ARG A 343 9.45 -23.09 -16.29
C ARG A 343 9.07 -24.57 -16.08
N ASN A 344 9.49 -25.44 -16.98
CA ASN A 344 9.14 -26.86 -16.96
C ASN A 344 10.15 -27.75 -16.20
N SER A 345 11.14 -27.15 -15.53
CA SER A 345 12.20 -27.88 -14.83
C SER A 345 11.81 -28.39 -13.44
N GLY A 346 10.76 -27.80 -12.82
CA GLY A 346 10.33 -28.14 -11.47
C GLY A 346 9.18 -29.14 -11.42
N THR A 347 9.04 -29.83 -10.29
CA THR A 347 7.91 -30.70 -9.96
C THR A 347 7.19 -30.17 -8.71
N ALA A 348 5.90 -30.44 -8.61
CA ALA A 348 5.10 -29.99 -7.44
C ALA A 348 5.52 -30.73 -6.14
N ASP A 349 6.19 -31.85 -6.22
CA ASP A 349 6.62 -32.66 -5.08
C ASP A 349 7.94 -32.17 -4.46
N ASP A 350 8.70 -31.31 -5.17
CA ASP A 350 9.97 -30.75 -4.69
C ASP A 350 9.94 -29.23 -4.78
N LEU A 351 9.68 -28.58 -3.65
CA LEU A 351 9.59 -27.12 -3.53
C LEU A 351 10.89 -26.40 -3.96
N ASN A 352 12.06 -27.02 -3.76
CA ASN A 352 13.34 -26.43 -4.13
C ASN A 352 13.64 -26.54 -5.64
N SER A 353 12.94 -27.41 -6.36
CA SER A 353 13.05 -27.51 -7.82
C SER A 353 12.19 -26.49 -8.57
N LEU A 354 11.23 -25.85 -7.90
CA LEU A 354 10.30 -24.91 -8.53
C LEU A 354 11.03 -23.66 -9.04
N PRO A 355 10.72 -23.22 -10.27
CA PRO A 355 11.25 -21.96 -10.79
C PRO A 355 10.77 -20.78 -9.95
N VAL A 356 11.69 -19.88 -9.64
CA VAL A 356 11.40 -18.64 -8.91
C VAL A 356 11.64 -17.43 -9.83
N SER A 357 10.85 -16.37 -9.65
CA SER A 357 11.06 -15.12 -10.39
C SER A 357 12.22 -14.34 -9.77
N ILE A 358 13.24 -14.02 -10.58
CA ILE A 358 14.42 -13.26 -10.18
C ILE A 358 14.41 -11.83 -10.75
N GLY A 359 13.58 -11.58 -11.77
CA GLY A 359 13.47 -10.30 -12.43
C GLY A 359 12.17 -10.15 -13.21
N THR A 360 11.96 -8.96 -13.73
CA THR A 360 10.85 -8.63 -14.63
C THR A 360 11.38 -8.03 -15.92
N VAL A 361 10.66 -8.30 -17.02
CA VAL A 361 10.89 -7.69 -18.32
C VAL A 361 9.60 -7.00 -18.75
N LEU A 362 9.63 -5.66 -18.82
CA LEU A 362 8.51 -4.83 -19.21
C LEU A 362 8.75 -4.28 -20.62
N ILE A 363 7.77 -4.39 -21.50
CA ILE A 363 7.81 -3.82 -22.84
C ILE A 363 6.71 -2.77 -22.95
N LEU A 364 7.13 -1.55 -23.34
CA LEU A 364 6.24 -0.46 -23.68
C LEU A 364 6.19 -0.32 -25.21
N ASP A 365 4.97 -0.20 -25.76
CA ASP A 365 4.78 -0.02 -27.20
C ASP A 365 5.13 1.40 -27.65
N GLU A 366 5.31 1.58 -28.96
CA GLU A 366 5.43 2.89 -29.58
C GLU A 366 4.15 3.69 -29.31
N VAL A 367 4.29 4.90 -28.79
CA VAL A 367 3.16 5.83 -28.76
C VAL A 367 2.91 6.34 -30.17
N ARG A 368 1.67 6.70 -30.52
CA ARG A 368 1.30 7.32 -31.81
C ARG A 368 2.11 8.58 -32.16
N ASP A 369 2.88 9.09 -31.21
CA ASP A 369 3.89 10.12 -31.42
C ASP A 369 5.20 9.45 -31.86
N PRO A 370 5.71 9.73 -33.09
CA PRO A 370 6.97 9.16 -33.57
C PRO A 370 8.21 9.54 -32.74
N ALA A 371 8.08 10.44 -31.77
CA ALA A 371 9.16 10.80 -30.84
C ALA A 371 9.33 9.80 -29.67
N ALA A 372 8.38 8.87 -29.43
CA ALA A 372 8.45 7.91 -28.34
C ALA A 372 8.61 6.48 -28.87
N PRO A 373 9.84 5.98 -29.06
CA PRO A 373 10.11 4.62 -29.53
C PRO A 373 9.61 3.57 -28.53
N GLY A 374 9.46 2.32 -28.97
CA GLY A 374 9.24 1.20 -28.09
C GLY A 374 10.38 1.06 -27.08
N GLU A 375 10.09 0.58 -25.89
CA GLU A 375 11.07 0.46 -24.81
C GLU A 375 11.01 -0.92 -24.16
N LEU A 376 12.17 -1.44 -23.79
CA LEU A 376 12.35 -2.64 -23.00
C LEU A 376 13.01 -2.25 -21.69
N TYR A 377 12.40 -2.64 -20.57
CA TYR A 377 12.99 -2.56 -19.24
C TYR A 377 13.25 -3.96 -18.71
N VAL A 378 14.46 -4.17 -18.18
CA VAL A 378 14.83 -5.38 -17.44
C VAL A 378 15.16 -4.95 -16.02
N ARG A 379 14.38 -5.42 -15.06
CA ARG A 379 14.54 -5.06 -13.64
C ARG A 379 14.77 -6.32 -12.80
N SER A 380 15.80 -6.29 -11.95
CA SER A 380 15.97 -7.31 -10.93
C SER A 380 14.89 -7.21 -9.86
N LEU A 381 14.48 -8.33 -9.28
CA LEU A 381 13.55 -8.40 -8.13
C LEU A 381 14.26 -8.84 -6.85
N ILE A 382 15.41 -9.48 -7.00
CA ILE A 382 16.20 -10.01 -5.87
C ILE A 382 17.68 -9.87 -6.20
N PRO A 383 18.56 -9.86 -5.18
CA PRO A 383 20.01 -9.80 -5.38
C PRO A 383 20.63 -11.00 -6.11
N ALA A 384 19.90 -12.12 -6.16
CA ALA A 384 20.34 -13.32 -6.94
C ALA A 384 20.28 -13.12 -8.46
N PHE A 385 19.68 -12.01 -8.95
CA PHE A 385 19.80 -11.61 -10.35
C PHE A 385 21.25 -11.25 -10.70
N THR A 386 21.77 -11.84 -11.75
CA THR A 386 23.18 -11.70 -12.16
C THR A 386 23.30 -11.06 -13.54
N ASP A 387 24.53 -10.63 -13.89
CA ASP A 387 24.84 -10.14 -15.24
C ASP A 387 24.49 -11.20 -16.32
N ALA A 388 24.65 -12.50 -16.02
CA ALA A 388 24.29 -13.58 -16.94
C ALA A 388 22.78 -13.64 -17.20
N ASP A 389 21.95 -13.25 -16.24
CA ASP A 389 20.49 -13.20 -16.39
C ASP A 389 20.06 -12.01 -17.26
N HIS A 390 20.72 -10.86 -17.06
CA HIS A 390 20.57 -9.70 -17.92
C HIS A 390 21.03 -10.03 -19.37
N GLU A 391 22.24 -10.61 -19.53
CA GLU A 391 22.78 -11.02 -20.83
C GLU A 391 21.87 -12.03 -21.56
N LEU A 392 21.15 -12.90 -20.84
CA LEU A 392 20.16 -13.77 -21.43
C LEU A 392 19.08 -12.96 -22.15
N VAL A 393 18.51 -11.96 -21.49
CA VAL A 393 17.46 -11.11 -22.09
C VAL A 393 17.98 -10.35 -23.29
N VAL A 394 19.19 -9.75 -23.17
CA VAL A 394 19.85 -9.03 -24.28
C VAL A 394 20.09 -9.95 -25.47
N ARG A 395 20.61 -11.15 -25.25
CA ARG A 395 20.84 -12.15 -26.29
C ARG A 395 19.56 -12.60 -26.99
N VAL A 396 18.47 -12.83 -26.23
CA VAL A 396 17.16 -13.22 -26.78
C VAL A 396 16.55 -12.08 -27.59
N ALA A 397 16.67 -10.84 -27.09
CA ALA A 397 16.18 -9.65 -27.80
C ALA A 397 16.99 -9.34 -29.07
N GLY A 398 18.29 -9.70 -29.10
CA GLY A 398 19.16 -9.60 -30.29
C GLY A 398 19.12 -8.22 -30.96
N GLU A 399 18.90 -8.22 -32.27
CA GLU A 399 18.86 -6.98 -33.07
C GLU A 399 17.60 -6.12 -32.81
N GLN A 400 16.65 -6.57 -31.98
CA GLN A 400 15.44 -5.80 -31.70
C GLN A 400 15.63 -4.71 -30.67
N ILE A 401 16.79 -4.69 -29.98
CA ILE A 401 17.15 -3.65 -29.01
C ILE A 401 18.45 -2.96 -29.43
N ASP A 402 18.57 -1.68 -29.06
CA ASP A 402 19.81 -0.92 -29.26
C ASP A 402 20.60 -0.90 -27.94
N VAL A 403 21.68 -1.66 -27.90
CA VAL A 403 22.58 -1.75 -26.74
C VAL A 403 23.65 -0.63 -26.72
N THR A 404 23.74 0.17 -27.79
CA THR A 404 24.77 1.23 -27.95
C THR A 404 24.23 2.62 -27.64
N ALA A 405 22.97 2.76 -27.32
CA ALA A 405 22.35 4.05 -27.06
C ALA A 405 22.99 4.74 -25.86
N ALA A 406 23.48 5.97 -26.08
CA ALA A 406 24.04 6.82 -25.02
C ALA A 406 22.94 7.60 -24.29
N ASP A 407 23.25 8.13 -23.10
CA ASP A 407 22.44 9.02 -22.27
C ASP A 407 21.00 8.53 -21.95
N GLY A 408 20.84 7.93 -20.75
CA GLY A 408 19.55 7.46 -20.23
C GLY A 408 19.11 6.08 -20.75
N TRP A 409 20.01 5.33 -21.40
CA TRP A 409 19.83 3.96 -21.84
C TRP A 409 20.90 3.05 -21.22
N GLY A 410 20.63 1.75 -21.13
CA GLY A 410 21.46 0.79 -20.40
C GLY A 410 21.11 0.73 -18.94
N LEU A 411 22.07 0.55 -18.06
CA LEU A 411 21.88 0.54 -16.60
C LEU A 411 21.42 1.93 -16.14
N LEU A 412 20.26 1.99 -15.51
CA LEU A 412 19.71 3.21 -14.93
C LEU A 412 20.18 3.34 -13.47
N PRO A 413 20.43 4.58 -12.99
CA PRO A 413 20.47 4.83 -11.55
C PRO A 413 19.16 4.32 -10.92
N SER A 414 19.27 3.62 -9.82
CA SER A 414 18.10 3.11 -9.09
C SER A 414 18.29 3.42 -7.61
N ASP A 415 17.32 4.10 -7.04
CA ASP A 415 17.19 4.30 -5.60
C ASP A 415 16.41 3.15 -4.95
N ASP A 416 15.90 2.21 -5.76
CA ASP A 416 15.20 1.02 -5.29
C ASP A 416 16.19 0.00 -4.74
N GLY A 417 15.92 -0.51 -3.54
CA GLY A 417 16.71 -1.54 -2.88
C GLY A 417 15.85 -2.55 -2.15
N ILE A 418 16.49 -3.62 -1.71
CA ILE A 418 15.88 -4.62 -0.82
C ILE A 418 16.70 -4.68 0.46
N PRO A 419 16.08 -4.62 1.66
CA PRO A 419 16.78 -4.79 2.93
C PRO A 419 17.53 -6.11 2.97
N ARG A 420 18.77 -6.11 3.48
CA ARG A 420 19.65 -7.31 3.48
C ARG A 420 19.05 -8.47 4.22
N ASP A 421 18.33 -8.23 5.31
CA ASP A 421 17.70 -9.25 6.14
C ASP A 421 16.61 -10.06 5.41
N VAL A 422 16.09 -9.54 4.30
CA VAL A 422 15.06 -10.20 3.49
C VAL A 422 15.50 -10.52 2.07
N ALA A 423 16.68 -10.06 1.68
CA ALA A 423 17.22 -10.18 0.32
C ALA A 423 17.40 -11.63 -0.15
N GLY A 424 17.59 -12.56 0.79
CA GLY A 424 17.67 -14.00 0.52
C GLY A 424 16.33 -14.72 0.36
N LEU A 425 15.21 -14.02 0.60
CA LEU A 425 13.88 -14.62 0.59
C LEU A 425 13.21 -14.43 -0.77
N ASN A 426 12.74 -15.50 -1.36
CA ASN A 426 11.98 -15.43 -2.60
C ASN A 426 10.69 -16.24 -2.48
N PHE A 427 9.57 -15.53 -2.41
CA PHE A 427 8.22 -16.10 -2.32
C PHE A 427 7.57 -16.34 -3.68
N ASN A 428 8.14 -15.81 -4.76
CA ASN A 428 7.53 -15.75 -6.08
C ASN A 428 7.90 -16.98 -6.93
N ILE A 429 7.24 -18.12 -6.67
CA ILE A 429 7.36 -19.31 -7.54
C ILE A 429 6.46 -19.21 -8.76
N VAL A 430 6.88 -19.89 -9.83
CA VAL A 430 6.04 -20.13 -10.99
C VAL A 430 5.64 -21.61 -11.02
N PRO A 431 4.39 -21.94 -10.66
CA PRO A 431 3.92 -23.31 -10.63
C PRO A 431 4.01 -24.00 -11.99
N PRO A 432 4.23 -25.34 -12.02
CA PRO A 432 4.19 -26.10 -13.24
C PRO A 432 2.87 -25.92 -14.01
N PRO A 433 2.89 -25.97 -15.36
CA PRO A 433 1.69 -25.85 -16.15
C PRO A 433 0.75 -27.05 -15.92
N GLY A 434 -0.54 -26.79 -15.97
CA GLY A 434 -1.52 -27.88 -15.90
C GLY A 434 -2.12 -28.12 -14.53
N LEU A 435 -1.65 -27.49 -13.47
CA LEU A 435 -2.23 -27.58 -12.14
C LEU A 435 -3.60 -26.87 -12.05
N ARG A 436 -4.46 -27.35 -11.16
CA ARG A 436 -5.69 -26.66 -10.76
C ARG A 436 -5.38 -25.45 -9.88
N ARG A 437 -6.29 -24.49 -9.79
CA ARG A 437 -6.15 -23.35 -8.88
C ARG A 437 -5.89 -23.80 -7.43
N SER A 438 -6.63 -24.79 -6.95
CA SER A 438 -6.45 -25.38 -5.61
C SER A 438 -5.05 -25.96 -5.39
N GLU A 439 -4.50 -26.63 -6.37
CA GLU A 439 -3.13 -27.18 -6.31
C GLU A 439 -2.08 -26.08 -6.32
N ILE A 440 -2.29 -25.05 -7.15
CA ILE A 440 -1.43 -23.86 -7.20
C ILE A 440 -1.43 -23.15 -5.84
N LEU A 441 -2.61 -22.89 -5.24
CA LEU A 441 -2.72 -22.22 -3.95
C LEU A 441 -2.03 -23.00 -2.83
N LYS A 442 -2.21 -24.32 -2.79
CA LYS A 442 -1.51 -25.20 -1.83
C LYS A 442 -0.01 -25.18 -2.02
N LEU A 443 0.46 -25.19 -3.27
CA LEU A 443 1.89 -25.18 -3.61
C LEU A 443 2.54 -23.84 -3.22
N VAL A 444 1.90 -22.70 -3.56
CA VAL A 444 2.37 -21.35 -3.20
C VAL A 444 2.42 -21.20 -1.67
N ASN A 445 1.39 -21.64 -0.96
CA ASN A 445 1.36 -21.60 0.50
C ASN A 445 2.43 -22.49 1.14
N ALA A 446 2.61 -23.71 0.63
CA ALA A 446 3.65 -24.63 1.10
C ALA A 446 5.06 -24.06 0.86
N HIS A 447 5.29 -23.43 -0.30
CA HIS A 447 6.56 -22.76 -0.59
C HIS A 447 6.80 -21.57 0.34
N ALA A 448 5.81 -20.69 0.53
CA ALA A 448 5.94 -19.56 1.44
C ALA A 448 6.24 -20.03 2.88
N ARG A 449 5.54 -21.08 3.32
CA ARG A 449 5.84 -21.72 4.61
C ARG A 449 7.28 -22.24 4.69
N HIS A 450 7.75 -22.92 3.65
CA HIS A 450 9.14 -23.39 3.56
C HIS A 450 10.14 -22.21 3.61
N VAL A 451 9.87 -21.12 2.90
CA VAL A 451 10.72 -19.91 2.95
C VAL A 451 10.79 -19.35 4.37
N VAL A 452 9.67 -19.28 5.08
CA VAL A 452 9.61 -18.72 6.45
C VAL A 452 10.24 -19.66 7.48
N PHE A 453 9.80 -20.92 7.53
CA PHE A 453 10.13 -21.81 8.65
C PHE A 453 11.47 -22.54 8.47
N ASP A 454 11.92 -22.78 7.21
CA ASP A 454 13.14 -23.53 6.95
C ASP A 454 14.29 -22.64 6.45
N LYS A 455 14.00 -21.61 5.61
CA LYS A 455 15.07 -20.76 5.07
C LYS A 455 15.35 -19.56 5.95
N TRP A 456 14.33 -18.73 6.28
CA TRP A 456 14.52 -17.52 7.08
C TRP A 456 15.10 -17.83 8.46
N THR A 457 14.66 -18.90 9.12
CA THR A 457 15.20 -19.29 10.44
C THR A 457 16.68 -19.61 10.42
N GLN A 458 17.27 -19.88 9.26
CA GLN A 458 18.70 -20.18 9.05
C GLN A 458 19.44 -19.07 8.29
N LEU A 459 18.78 -17.93 8.00
CA LEU A 459 19.40 -16.80 7.32
C LEU A 459 20.09 -15.91 8.38
N PRO A 460 21.40 -15.60 8.24
CA PRO A 460 22.03 -14.59 9.10
C PRO A 460 21.40 -13.21 8.86
N LEU A 461 20.97 -12.55 9.92
CA LEU A 461 20.32 -11.22 9.86
C LEU A 461 21.25 -10.14 10.42
N GLU A 462 21.36 -8.99 9.76
CA GLU A 462 22.09 -7.83 10.29
C GLU A 462 21.46 -7.31 11.59
N SER A 463 20.13 -7.30 11.65
CA SER A 463 19.37 -6.95 12.86
C SER A 463 19.61 -7.89 14.06
N LEU A 464 20.30 -9.00 13.87
CA LEU A 464 20.71 -9.94 14.92
C LEU A 464 22.24 -10.13 14.96
N ASP A 465 23.01 -9.10 14.60
CA ASP A 465 24.48 -9.12 14.57
C ASP A 465 25.07 -10.28 13.74
N GLY A 466 24.40 -10.64 12.65
CA GLY A 466 24.81 -11.73 11.76
C GLY A 466 24.48 -13.12 12.27
N MET A 467 23.77 -13.27 13.36
CA MET A 467 23.24 -14.55 13.83
C MET A 467 21.98 -14.94 13.06
N THR A 468 21.75 -16.26 12.97
CA THR A 468 20.46 -16.75 12.45
C THR A 468 19.38 -16.64 13.53
N PRO A 469 18.09 -16.46 13.18
CA PRO A 469 16.99 -16.48 14.15
C PRO A 469 16.98 -17.77 15.02
N ALA A 470 17.33 -18.91 14.43
CA ALA A 470 17.40 -20.18 15.19
C ALA A 470 18.57 -20.24 16.18
N GLU A 471 19.67 -19.52 15.94
CA GLU A 471 20.78 -19.38 16.89
C GLU A 471 20.44 -18.38 17.99
N ALA A 472 19.98 -17.18 17.62
CA ALA A 472 19.64 -16.10 18.51
C ALA A 472 18.47 -16.47 19.46
N ALA A 473 17.50 -17.24 19.01
CA ALA A 473 16.38 -17.70 19.83
C ALA A 473 16.81 -18.61 21.02
N ARG A 474 18.06 -19.12 21.05
CA ARG A 474 18.57 -19.91 22.18
C ARG A 474 19.07 -19.05 23.32
N ASP A 475 19.30 -17.77 23.08
CA ASP A 475 19.75 -16.81 24.06
C ASP A 475 18.57 -15.96 24.55
N PRO A 476 18.17 -16.06 25.84
CA PRO A 476 17.08 -15.27 26.38
C PRO A 476 17.25 -13.75 26.24
N GLU A 477 18.49 -13.23 26.22
CA GLU A 477 18.77 -11.80 26.04
C GLU A 477 18.42 -11.33 24.61
N LEU A 478 18.39 -12.24 23.64
CA LEU A 478 18.05 -11.96 22.24
C LEU A 478 16.59 -12.27 21.88
N HIS A 479 15.77 -12.73 22.85
CA HIS A 479 14.36 -13.05 22.54
C HIS A 479 13.59 -11.84 22.02
N MET A 480 13.80 -10.65 22.55
CA MET A 480 13.11 -9.42 22.13
C MET A 480 13.47 -9.06 20.67
N PRO A 481 14.76 -8.93 20.26
CA PRO A 481 15.10 -8.61 18.87
C PRO A 481 14.68 -9.72 17.88
N VAL A 482 14.70 -11.02 18.28
CA VAL A 482 14.19 -12.09 17.40
C VAL A 482 12.67 -11.99 17.22
N CYS A 483 11.92 -11.69 18.29
CA CYS A 483 10.46 -11.47 18.18
C CYS A 483 10.15 -10.24 17.32
N ALA A 484 10.94 -9.20 17.39
CA ALA A 484 10.83 -8.03 16.51
C ALA A 484 11.11 -8.39 15.04
N ALA A 485 12.16 -9.15 14.76
CA ALA A 485 12.48 -9.64 13.42
C ALA A 485 11.35 -10.52 12.82
N ILE A 486 10.63 -11.29 13.66
CA ILE A 486 9.42 -12.02 13.23
C ILE A 486 8.31 -11.05 12.80
N ASN A 487 8.09 -9.95 13.52
CA ASN A 487 7.09 -8.94 13.15
C ASN A 487 7.49 -8.21 11.86
N VAL A 488 8.78 -7.93 11.67
CA VAL A 488 9.31 -7.40 10.40
C VAL A 488 9.04 -8.38 9.25
N LEU A 489 9.36 -9.67 9.44
CA LEU A 489 9.07 -10.73 8.45
C LEU A 489 7.58 -10.83 8.14
N ALA A 490 6.69 -10.67 9.13
CA ALA A 490 5.25 -10.67 8.91
C ALA A 490 4.82 -9.58 7.92
N SER A 491 5.41 -8.39 7.98
CA SER A 491 5.17 -7.31 7.01
C SER A 491 5.66 -7.69 5.60
N VAL A 492 6.81 -8.32 5.49
CA VAL A 492 7.36 -8.80 4.20
C VAL A 492 6.46 -9.89 3.59
N THR A 493 5.96 -10.82 4.41
CA THR A 493 5.10 -11.90 3.92
C THR A 493 3.72 -11.39 3.46
N GLU A 494 3.24 -10.26 3.99
CA GLU A 494 2.01 -9.61 3.49
C GLU A 494 2.14 -9.19 2.02
N THR A 495 3.30 -8.65 1.61
CA THR A 495 3.55 -8.28 0.21
C THR A 495 3.54 -9.51 -0.70
N ALA A 496 3.99 -10.64 -0.19
CA ALA A 496 3.96 -11.95 -0.87
C ALA A 496 2.58 -12.64 -0.84
N ASN A 497 1.54 -12.01 -0.30
CA ASN A 497 0.21 -12.57 -0.08
C ASN A 497 0.20 -13.85 0.80
N TYR A 498 1.18 -14.00 1.67
CA TYR A 498 1.22 -15.05 2.68
C TYR A 498 0.92 -14.43 4.05
N SER A 499 -0.06 -14.97 4.76
CA SER A 499 -0.39 -14.53 6.12
C SER A 499 0.40 -15.34 7.13
N LEU A 500 1.47 -14.75 7.67
CA LEU A 500 2.28 -15.39 8.69
C LEU A 500 1.51 -15.50 10.01
N ASN A 501 1.50 -16.68 10.60
CA ASN A 501 1.07 -16.88 11.97
C ASN A 501 2.26 -16.65 12.91
N VAL A 502 2.34 -15.48 13.52
CA VAL A 502 3.42 -15.06 14.42
C VAL A 502 3.54 -16.02 15.63
N ASP A 503 2.41 -16.42 16.24
CA ASP A 503 2.39 -17.35 17.37
C ASP A 503 3.04 -18.71 17.00
N GLU A 504 2.74 -19.20 15.80
CA GLU A 504 3.29 -20.48 15.32
C GLU A 504 4.79 -20.41 15.08
N LEU A 505 5.29 -19.29 14.52
CA LEU A 505 6.73 -19.13 14.27
C LEU A 505 7.50 -18.90 15.59
N ARG A 506 6.96 -18.12 16.55
CA ARG A 506 7.54 -17.99 17.89
C ARG A 506 7.62 -19.36 18.59
N GLN A 507 6.54 -20.15 18.53
CA GLN A 507 6.54 -21.52 19.06
C GLN A 507 7.57 -22.43 18.39
N HIS A 508 7.71 -22.34 17.06
CA HIS A 508 8.68 -23.14 16.29
C HIS A 508 10.13 -22.86 16.73
N LEU A 509 10.44 -21.60 17.07
CA LEU A 509 11.76 -21.18 17.54
C LEU A 509 11.93 -21.32 19.07
N GLY A 510 10.89 -21.72 19.82
CA GLY A 510 10.93 -21.85 21.27
C GLY A 510 10.92 -20.50 22.02
N LEU A 511 10.46 -19.44 21.38
CA LEU A 511 10.33 -18.10 21.93
C LEU A 511 9.09 -17.97 22.81
N PRO A 512 9.00 -16.93 23.68
CA PRO A 512 7.79 -16.61 24.43
C PRO A 512 6.57 -16.47 23.52
N ALA A 513 5.43 -17.01 23.95
CA ALA A 513 4.17 -16.81 23.27
C ALA A 513 3.76 -15.33 23.34
N VAL A 514 3.02 -14.86 22.34
CA VAL A 514 2.48 -13.49 22.38
C VAL A 514 1.56 -13.33 23.59
N GLU A 515 1.86 -12.39 24.46
CA GLU A 515 1.00 -12.09 25.62
C GLU A 515 -0.28 -11.36 25.17
N PRO A 516 -1.47 -11.90 25.49
CA PRO A 516 -2.72 -11.23 25.17
C PRO A 516 -2.87 -9.91 25.91
N MET A 517 -3.29 -8.86 25.19
CA MET A 517 -3.64 -7.58 25.79
C MET A 517 -5.09 -7.59 26.27
N VAL A 518 -5.34 -7.06 27.48
CA VAL A 518 -6.68 -6.82 28.02
C VAL A 518 -6.88 -5.32 28.18
N CYS A 519 -7.90 -4.80 27.52
CA CYS A 519 -8.29 -3.38 27.52
C CYS A 519 -9.72 -3.29 28.09
N GLN A 520 -9.99 -2.36 29.00
CA GLN A 520 -11.28 -2.26 29.69
C GLN A 520 -12.22 -1.24 29.04
N THR A 521 -11.70 -0.29 28.29
CA THR A 521 -12.48 0.80 27.69
C THR A 521 -12.06 1.10 26.25
N SER A 522 -13.00 1.66 25.47
CA SER A 522 -12.69 2.17 24.13
C SER A 522 -11.68 3.30 24.13
N GLU A 523 -11.56 4.07 25.20
CA GLU A 523 -10.55 5.14 25.30
C GLU A 523 -9.15 4.55 25.46
N GLU A 524 -8.98 3.49 26.24
CA GLU A 524 -7.71 2.75 26.33
C GLU A 524 -7.32 2.19 24.95
N LEU A 525 -8.29 1.61 24.23
CA LEU A 525 -8.04 1.09 22.87
C LEU A 525 -7.57 2.18 21.90
N LYS A 526 -8.13 3.38 21.96
CA LYS A 526 -7.71 4.51 21.10
C LYS A 526 -6.28 5.00 21.36
N LEU A 527 -5.77 4.74 22.55
CA LEU A 527 -4.40 5.06 22.94
C LEU A 527 -3.41 3.93 22.63
N SER A 528 -3.93 2.75 22.30
CA SER A 528 -3.15 1.57 21.96
C SER A 528 -2.66 1.61 20.52
N SER A 529 -1.56 0.92 20.26
CA SER A 529 -1.03 0.76 18.90
C SER A 529 -1.83 -0.26 18.08
N ILE A 530 -1.56 -0.32 16.79
CA ILE A 530 -2.11 -1.39 15.95
C ILE A 530 -1.56 -2.76 16.38
N GLN A 531 -0.31 -2.84 16.85
CA GLN A 531 0.30 -4.06 17.38
C GLN A 531 -0.43 -4.57 18.62
N ASP A 532 -0.79 -3.67 19.51
CA ASP A 532 -1.62 -3.98 20.68
C ASP A 532 -3.00 -4.53 20.26
N CYS A 533 -3.62 -3.93 19.24
CA CYS A 533 -4.89 -4.40 18.70
C CYS A 533 -4.81 -5.84 18.13
N LEU A 534 -3.66 -6.22 17.54
CA LEU A 534 -3.47 -7.58 17.01
C LEU A 534 -3.46 -8.66 18.11
N ARG A 535 -3.07 -8.32 19.33
CA ARG A 535 -2.95 -9.22 20.47
C ARG A 535 -4.09 -9.11 21.50
N LEU A 536 -5.19 -8.40 21.17
CA LEU A 536 -6.34 -8.28 22.07
C LEU A 536 -6.95 -9.65 22.42
N ALA A 537 -7.21 -9.83 23.72
CA ALA A 537 -7.95 -10.97 24.24
C ALA A 537 -9.47 -10.83 23.97
N PHE A 538 -9.90 -10.96 22.70
CA PHE A 538 -11.28 -10.64 22.25
C PHE A 538 -12.40 -11.31 23.05
N ASN A 539 -12.11 -12.42 23.71
CA ASN A 539 -13.09 -13.11 24.57
C ASN A 539 -13.18 -12.52 25.99
N GLU A 540 -12.17 -11.75 26.42
CA GLU A 540 -12.05 -11.22 27.79
C GLU A 540 -12.36 -9.72 27.87
N VAL A 541 -12.17 -8.99 26.77
CA VAL A 541 -12.42 -7.55 26.71
C VAL A 541 -13.92 -7.23 26.55
N PRO A 542 -14.39 -6.04 26.99
CA PRO A 542 -15.80 -5.63 26.84
C PRO A 542 -16.25 -5.63 25.37
N ALA A 543 -17.57 -5.84 25.14
CA ALA A 543 -18.14 -5.87 23.80
C ALA A 543 -17.96 -4.55 23.02
N GLU A 544 -17.90 -3.42 23.72
CA GLU A 544 -17.62 -2.11 23.10
C GLU A 544 -16.20 -2.03 22.56
N VAL A 545 -15.20 -2.57 23.26
CA VAL A 545 -13.81 -2.65 22.81
C VAL A 545 -13.71 -3.53 21.54
N VAL A 546 -14.38 -4.70 21.56
CA VAL A 546 -14.43 -5.58 20.37
C VAL A 546 -15.04 -4.86 19.17
N ARG A 547 -16.11 -4.08 19.40
CA ARG A 547 -16.80 -3.32 18.35
C ARG A 547 -15.89 -2.25 17.75
N ASP A 548 -15.14 -1.53 18.58
CA ASP A 548 -14.25 -0.47 18.14
C ASP A 548 -12.94 -1.01 17.51
N ALA A 549 -12.49 -2.20 17.93
CA ALA A 549 -11.35 -2.89 17.30
C ALA A 549 -11.69 -3.42 15.89
N PHE A 550 -12.96 -3.71 15.60
CA PHE A 550 -13.37 -4.29 14.32
C PHE A 550 -12.98 -3.43 13.09
N PRO A 551 -13.32 -2.14 12.99
CA PRO A 551 -12.92 -1.32 11.83
C PRO A 551 -11.40 -1.18 11.73
N MET A 552 -10.67 -1.13 12.84
CA MET A 552 -9.22 -1.06 12.86
C MET A 552 -8.62 -2.32 12.21
N LEU A 553 -8.97 -3.51 12.70
CA LEU A 553 -8.44 -4.77 12.18
C LEU A 553 -8.98 -5.13 10.78
N ALA A 554 -10.24 -4.80 10.48
CA ALA A 554 -10.82 -5.03 9.16
C ALA A 554 -10.15 -4.20 8.05
N SER A 555 -9.56 -3.06 8.39
CA SER A 555 -8.76 -2.25 7.46
C SER A 555 -7.35 -2.80 7.23
N THR A 556 -6.89 -3.72 8.07
CA THR A 556 -5.58 -4.38 7.94
C THR A 556 -5.70 -5.67 7.12
N ARG A 557 -4.55 -6.27 6.79
CA ARG A 557 -4.48 -7.61 6.20
C ARG A 557 -4.06 -8.68 7.21
N ALA A 558 -4.07 -8.36 8.49
CA ALA A 558 -3.72 -9.27 9.58
C ALA A 558 -4.81 -10.36 9.75
N ILE A 559 -4.75 -11.39 8.92
CA ILE A 559 -5.82 -12.39 8.79
C ILE A 559 -6.04 -13.15 10.10
N HIS A 560 -4.98 -13.59 10.78
CA HIS A 560 -5.12 -14.42 11.99
C HIS A 560 -5.78 -13.66 13.16
N PRO A 561 -5.37 -12.43 13.52
CA PRO A 561 -6.08 -11.63 14.52
C PRO A 561 -7.51 -11.31 14.13
N LEU A 562 -7.75 -10.94 12.86
CA LEU A 562 -9.10 -10.65 12.38
C LEU A 562 -10.02 -11.87 12.46
N ARG A 563 -9.53 -13.08 12.19
CA ARG A 563 -10.30 -14.31 12.38
C ARG A 563 -10.67 -14.52 13.85
N LYS A 564 -9.72 -14.36 14.79
CA LYS A 564 -9.98 -14.43 16.24
C LYS A 564 -11.07 -13.42 16.67
N LEU A 565 -11.01 -12.20 16.13
CA LEU A 565 -12.02 -11.17 16.37
C LEU A 565 -13.41 -11.57 15.84
N LEU A 566 -13.51 -12.11 14.61
CA LEU A 566 -14.78 -12.53 14.01
C LEU A 566 -15.39 -13.73 14.76
N ASP A 567 -14.56 -14.67 15.23
CA ASP A 567 -15.00 -15.75 16.12
C ASP A 567 -15.64 -15.18 17.40
N ALA A 568 -14.98 -14.22 18.08
CA ALA A 568 -15.49 -13.58 19.27
C ALA A 568 -16.79 -12.79 19.02
N ILE A 569 -16.89 -12.07 17.90
CA ILE A 569 -18.11 -11.35 17.49
C ILE A 569 -19.27 -12.33 17.34
N TYR A 570 -19.06 -13.44 16.66
CA TYR A 570 -20.10 -14.43 16.43
C TYR A 570 -20.51 -15.18 17.72
N ASP A 571 -19.53 -15.70 18.46
CA ASP A 571 -19.77 -16.55 19.63
C ASP A 571 -20.35 -15.77 20.83
N ARG A 572 -20.05 -14.47 20.93
CA ARG A 572 -20.59 -13.55 21.95
C ARG A 572 -21.79 -12.74 21.46
N GLU A 573 -22.27 -12.97 20.25
CA GLU A 573 -23.41 -12.27 19.64
C GLU A 573 -23.26 -10.74 19.66
N ILE A 574 -22.04 -10.22 19.40
CA ILE A 574 -21.76 -8.78 19.42
C ILE A 574 -22.30 -8.14 18.13
N SER A 575 -23.17 -7.14 18.29
CA SER A 575 -23.68 -6.37 17.15
C SER A 575 -22.64 -5.37 16.67
N ILE A 576 -22.27 -5.43 15.38
CA ILE A 576 -21.40 -4.47 14.72
C ILE A 576 -22.26 -3.53 13.86
N PRO A 577 -22.13 -2.20 13.98
CA PRO A 577 -22.82 -1.26 13.11
C PRO A 577 -22.56 -1.58 11.63
N GLU A 578 -23.59 -1.52 10.80
CA GLU A 578 -23.53 -1.75 9.35
C GLU A 578 -23.17 -3.19 8.90
N PHE A 579 -22.84 -4.09 9.82
CA PHE A 579 -22.53 -5.49 9.53
C PHE A 579 -23.53 -6.41 10.21
N ASP A 580 -24.32 -7.09 9.40
CA ASP A 580 -25.21 -8.17 9.91
C ASP A 580 -24.41 -9.47 10.15
N VAL A 581 -25.00 -10.40 10.89
CA VAL A 581 -24.35 -11.69 11.19
C VAL A 581 -23.96 -12.45 9.91
N PRO A 582 -24.78 -12.50 8.84
CA PRO A 582 -24.37 -13.07 7.57
C PRO A 582 -23.12 -12.41 6.96
N ALA A 583 -22.96 -11.09 7.06
CA ALA A 583 -21.78 -10.39 6.55
C ALA A 583 -20.51 -10.77 7.33
N VAL A 584 -20.59 -10.85 8.66
CA VAL A 584 -19.51 -11.35 9.53
C VAL A 584 -19.11 -12.78 9.11
N CYS A 585 -20.07 -13.67 8.93
CA CYS A 585 -19.81 -15.05 8.49
C CYS A 585 -19.15 -15.10 7.10
N ARG A 586 -19.56 -14.24 6.14
CA ARG A 586 -18.92 -14.17 4.81
C ARG A 586 -17.46 -13.73 4.90
N MET A 587 -17.19 -12.71 5.69
CA MET A 587 -15.82 -12.25 5.93
C MET A 587 -14.95 -13.37 6.52
N ALA A 588 -15.42 -14.04 7.56
CA ALA A 588 -14.72 -15.14 8.22
C ALA A 588 -14.48 -16.34 7.28
N CYS A 589 -15.48 -16.71 6.46
CA CYS A 589 -15.33 -17.73 5.43
C CYS A 589 -14.27 -17.37 4.39
N SER A 590 -14.30 -16.14 3.87
CA SER A 590 -13.31 -15.65 2.91
C SER A 590 -11.89 -15.67 3.48
N LEU A 591 -11.71 -15.25 4.73
CA LEU A 591 -10.40 -15.28 5.40
C LEU A 591 -9.90 -16.72 5.62
N ALA A 592 -10.80 -17.64 5.99
CA ALA A 592 -10.46 -19.05 6.14
C ALA A 592 -10.00 -19.67 4.81
N ILE A 593 -10.68 -19.36 3.70
CA ILE A 593 -10.27 -19.78 2.35
C ILE A 593 -8.90 -19.23 1.99
N ARG A 594 -8.61 -17.98 2.30
CA ARG A 594 -7.32 -17.34 1.99
C ARG A 594 -6.12 -18.03 2.64
N VAL A 595 -6.28 -18.55 3.85
CA VAL A 595 -5.23 -19.31 4.55
C VAL A 595 -5.35 -20.81 4.36
N LEU A 596 -6.25 -21.27 3.46
CA LEU A 596 -6.52 -22.69 3.16
C LEU A 596 -6.98 -23.51 4.37
N ASP A 597 -7.58 -22.87 5.35
CA ASP A 597 -8.27 -23.53 6.47
C ASP A 597 -9.69 -23.91 6.03
N LEU A 598 -9.76 -25.01 5.28
CA LEU A 598 -11.00 -25.42 4.61
C LEU A 598 -12.05 -25.95 5.58
N ASP A 599 -11.64 -26.48 6.73
CA ASP A 599 -12.56 -26.93 7.80
C ASP A 599 -13.26 -25.72 8.44
N ALA A 600 -12.49 -24.69 8.79
CA ALA A 600 -13.07 -23.43 9.27
C ALA A 600 -13.96 -22.75 8.20
N ALA A 601 -13.54 -22.77 6.93
CA ALA A 601 -14.37 -22.22 5.84
C ALA A 601 -15.69 -22.94 5.72
N GLN A 602 -15.71 -24.28 5.81
CA GLN A 602 -16.93 -25.09 5.82
C GLN A 602 -17.84 -24.74 7.01
N MET A 603 -17.27 -24.66 8.21
CA MET A 603 -18.00 -24.26 9.43
C MET A 603 -18.64 -22.87 9.24
N TRP A 604 -17.92 -21.90 8.69
CA TRP A 604 -18.44 -20.56 8.45
C TRP A 604 -19.53 -20.52 7.37
N CYS A 605 -19.47 -21.38 6.34
CA CYS A 605 -20.57 -21.57 5.39
C CYS A 605 -21.84 -22.04 6.08
N GLU A 606 -21.73 -22.98 7.01
CA GLU A 606 -22.87 -23.51 7.77
C GLU A 606 -23.47 -22.45 8.70
N ARG A 607 -22.61 -21.73 9.47
CA ARG A 607 -23.01 -20.62 10.34
C ARG A 607 -23.70 -19.50 9.57
N GLY A 608 -23.13 -19.10 8.43
CA GLY A 608 -23.69 -18.04 7.59
C GLY A 608 -25.01 -18.42 6.93
N ARG A 609 -25.16 -19.67 6.52
CA ARG A 609 -26.43 -20.19 5.99
C ARG A 609 -27.51 -20.20 7.05
N ALA A 610 -27.18 -20.62 8.28
CA ALA A 610 -28.10 -20.58 9.41
C ALA A 610 -28.52 -19.15 9.77
N ALA A 611 -27.57 -18.20 9.76
CA ALA A 611 -27.84 -16.79 9.98
C ALA A 611 -28.74 -16.19 8.89
N ASN A 612 -28.50 -16.51 7.62
CA ASN A 612 -29.34 -16.09 6.50
C ASN A 612 -30.80 -16.56 6.62
N LEU A 613 -31.02 -17.78 7.09
CA LEU A 613 -32.38 -18.30 7.32
C LEU A 613 -33.08 -17.52 8.41
N ARG A 614 -32.38 -17.11 9.47
CA ARG A 614 -32.97 -16.34 10.59
C ARG A 614 -33.43 -14.94 10.15
N VAL A 615 -32.67 -14.28 9.26
CA VAL A 615 -33.01 -12.95 8.75
C VAL A 615 -33.98 -12.98 7.55
N GLY A 616 -34.42 -14.15 7.12
CA GLY A 616 -35.35 -14.30 5.99
C GLY A 616 -34.74 -13.92 4.65
N ALA A 617 -33.46 -14.22 4.45
CA ALA A 617 -32.68 -13.83 3.27
C ALA A 617 -33.32 -14.28 1.95
N ASP A 618 -33.15 -13.47 0.93
CA ASP A 618 -33.65 -13.68 -0.41
C ASP A 618 -32.91 -14.82 -1.16
N LEU A 619 -33.34 -15.06 -2.40
CA LEU A 619 -32.78 -16.13 -3.22
C LEU A 619 -31.32 -15.88 -3.58
N VAL A 620 -30.89 -14.61 -3.77
CA VAL A 620 -29.53 -14.24 -4.13
C VAL A 620 -28.59 -14.57 -2.98
N ALA A 621 -28.92 -14.11 -1.77
CA ALA A 621 -28.11 -14.38 -0.58
C ALA A 621 -27.98 -15.88 -0.28
N ARG A 622 -28.99 -16.70 -0.61
CA ARG A 622 -28.89 -18.16 -0.50
C ARG A 622 -27.97 -18.76 -1.56
N ALA A 623 -28.04 -18.25 -2.79
CA ALA A 623 -27.14 -18.67 -3.87
C ALA A 623 -25.68 -18.36 -3.55
N ASP A 624 -25.37 -17.20 -2.96
CA ASP A 624 -24.01 -16.81 -2.57
C ASP A 624 -23.40 -17.80 -1.57
N TRP A 625 -24.18 -18.26 -0.58
CA TRP A 625 -23.70 -19.28 0.37
C TRP A 625 -23.47 -20.65 -0.26
N ASP A 626 -24.31 -21.05 -1.20
CA ASP A 626 -24.11 -22.29 -1.93
C ASP A 626 -22.91 -22.21 -2.89
N LEU A 627 -22.61 -21.02 -3.43
CA LEU A 627 -21.39 -20.76 -4.19
C LEU A 627 -20.12 -20.83 -3.30
N ASN A 628 -20.15 -20.25 -2.12
CA ASN A 628 -19.03 -20.34 -1.17
C ASN A 628 -18.77 -21.79 -0.77
N GLU A 629 -19.81 -22.58 -0.46
CA GLU A 629 -19.64 -24.01 -0.15
C GLU A 629 -19.14 -24.80 -1.36
N LEU A 630 -19.57 -24.45 -2.57
CA LEU A 630 -19.07 -25.07 -3.79
C LEU A 630 -17.57 -24.77 -3.99
N GLU A 631 -17.12 -23.53 -3.71
CA GLU A 631 -15.70 -23.18 -3.75
C GLU A 631 -14.89 -24.00 -2.72
N VAL A 632 -15.36 -24.08 -1.48
CA VAL A 632 -14.72 -24.89 -0.43
C VAL A 632 -14.66 -26.36 -0.82
N ALA A 633 -15.72 -26.93 -1.37
CA ALA A 633 -15.76 -28.31 -1.83
C ALA A 633 -14.75 -28.57 -2.98
N ALA A 634 -14.64 -27.61 -3.91
CA ALA A 634 -13.68 -27.67 -5.02
C ALA A 634 -12.24 -27.61 -4.52
N LEU A 635 -11.92 -26.66 -3.60
CA LEU A 635 -10.61 -26.53 -2.97
C LEU A 635 -10.23 -27.75 -2.12
N SER A 636 -11.23 -28.41 -1.49
CA SER A 636 -11.07 -29.64 -0.72
C SER A 636 -10.91 -30.89 -1.62
N ASN A 637 -11.03 -30.73 -2.95
CA ASN A 637 -11.03 -31.81 -3.92
C ASN A 637 -12.14 -32.87 -3.69
N ASN A 638 -13.30 -32.42 -3.16
CA ASN A 638 -14.45 -33.26 -2.88
C ASN A 638 -15.44 -33.24 -4.05
N GLU A 639 -15.17 -34.06 -5.09
CA GLU A 639 -15.98 -34.08 -6.32
C GLU A 639 -17.44 -34.46 -6.08
N GLU A 640 -17.73 -35.38 -5.16
CA GLU A 640 -19.12 -35.77 -4.88
C GLU A 640 -19.94 -34.60 -4.29
N LYS A 641 -19.33 -33.82 -3.39
CA LYS A 641 -19.95 -32.62 -2.84
C LYS A 641 -20.12 -31.53 -3.89
N VAL A 642 -19.15 -31.34 -4.77
CA VAL A 642 -19.26 -30.45 -5.92
C VAL A 642 -20.45 -30.81 -6.78
N ILE A 643 -20.62 -32.09 -7.14
CA ILE A 643 -21.74 -32.57 -7.96
C ILE A 643 -23.08 -32.35 -7.26
N GLU A 644 -23.17 -32.64 -5.95
CA GLU A 644 -24.37 -32.38 -5.14
C GLU A 644 -24.79 -30.91 -5.23
N LEU A 645 -23.83 -30.00 -4.96
CA LEU A 645 -24.08 -28.55 -4.96
C LEU A 645 -24.38 -28.02 -6.36
N LEU A 646 -23.71 -28.49 -7.40
CA LEU A 646 -24.03 -28.15 -8.79
C LEU A 646 -25.45 -28.50 -9.18
N ARG A 647 -25.92 -29.70 -8.81
CA ARG A 647 -27.33 -30.10 -9.05
C ARG A 647 -28.33 -29.20 -8.33
N LYS A 648 -27.98 -28.82 -7.09
CA LYS A 648 -28.79 -27.88 -6.33
C LYS A 648 -28.84 -26.52 -7.02
N CYS A 649 -27.69 -25.96 -7.37
CA CYS A 649 -27.59 -24.66 -8.03
C CYS A 649 -28.29 -24.65 -9.39
N ALA A 650 -28.13 -25.72 -10.19
CA ALA A 650 -28.79 -25.84 -11.48
C ALA A 650 -30.31 -25.84 -11.37
N ARG A 651 -30.83 -26.53 -10.37
CA ARG A 651 -32.30 -26.62 -10.12
C ARG A 651 -32.89 -25.35 -9.55
N GLU A 652 -32.20 -24.70 -8.61
CA GLU A 652 -32.79 -23.60 -7.84
C GLU A 652 -32.45 -22.20 -8.41
N TYR A 653 -31.27 -22.00 -9.02
CA TYR A 653 -30.72 -20.69 -9.35
C TYR A 653 -30.51 -20.40 -10.83
N PHE A 654 -30.10 -21.36 -11.68
CA PHE A 654 -29.68 -21.05 -13.06
C PHE A 654 -30.69 -20.30 -13.89
N LEU A 655 -31.98 -20.58 -13.76
CA LEU A 655 -33.02 -19.88 -14.47
C LEU A 655 -33.45 -18.55 -13.82
N LYS A 656 -33.18 -18.38 -12.52
CA LYS A 656 -33.65 -17.22 -11.76
C LYS A 656 -32.52 -16.18 -11.56
N ILE A 657 -31.27 -16.63 -11.50
CA ILE A 657 -30.08 -15.82 -11.27
C ILE A 657 -29.00 -16.24 -12.29
N PRO A 658 -29.02 -15.73 -13.52
CA PRO A 658 -28.10 -16.14 -14.57
C PRO A 658 -26.61 -15.93 -14.22
N GLN A 659 -26.31 -14.92 -13.38
CA GLN A 659 -24.95 -14.62 -12.91
C GLN A 659 -24.34 -15.80 -12.13
N THR A 660 -25.14 -16.51 -11.34
CA THR A 660 -24.68 -17.69 -10.59
C THR A 660 -24.12 -18.77 -11.52
N LYS A 661 -24.77 -19.01 -12.67
CA LYS A 661 -24.25 -19.95 -13.67
C LYS A 661 -22.89 -19.54 -14.24
N GLN A 662 -22.69 -18.24 -14.50
CA GLN A 662 -21.42 -17.72 -15.01
C GLN A 662 -20.30 -17.85 -13.98
N GLN A 663 -20.56 -17.51 -12.72
CA GLN A 663 -19.61 -17.68 -11.61
C GLN A 663 -19.19 -19.14 -11.43
N ILE A 664 -20.17 -20.07 -11.48
CA ILE A 664 -19.89 -21.51 -11.43
C ILE A 664 -19.03 -21.96 -12.61
N LEU A 665 -19.34 -21.53 -13.83
CA LEU A 665 -18.53 -21.87 -15.01
C LEU A 665 -17.09 -21.39 -14.87
N GLN A 666 -16.88 -20.20 -14.32
CA GLN A 666 -15.55 -19.66 -14.05
C GLN A 666 -14.80 -20.49 -12.99
N LEU A 667 -15.48 -20.85 -11.88
CA LEU A 667 -14.91 -21.70 -10.84
C LEU A 667 -14.50 -23.08 -11.40
N LEU A 668 -15.41 -23.74 -12.12
CA LEU A 668 -15.15 -25.04 -12.73
C LEU A 668 -13.98 -25.00 -13.72
N LYS A 669 -13.86 -23.92 -14.48
CA LYS A 669 -12.71 -23.70 -15.40
C LYS A 669 -11.40 -23.53 -14.63
N LEU A 670 -11.39 -22.75 -13.57
CA LEU A 670 -10.20 -22.54 -12.73
C LEU A 670 -9.75 -23.82 -12.03
N GLU A 671 -10.70 -24.63 -11.55
CA GLU A 671 -10.44 -25.91 -10.88
C GLU A 671 -10.37 -27.09 -11.87
N ARG A 672 -10.50 -26.85 -13.19
CA ARG A 672 -10.48 -27.88 -14.23
C ARG A 672 -11.41 -29.05 -13.94
N LEU A 673 -12.57 -28.74 -13.41
CA LEU A 673 -13.62 -29.69 -13.10
C LEU A 673 -14.54 -29.84 -14.33
N ASP A 674 -14.15 -30.73 -15.23
CA ASP A 674 -14.83 -30.96 -16.53
C ASP A 674 -15.29 -32.41 -16.72
N SER A 675 -15.49 -33.15 -15.64
CA SER A 675 -15.95 -34.53 -15.70
C SER A 675 -17.27 -34.66 -16.45
N PRO A 676 -17.57 -35.79 -17.09
CA PRO A 676 -18.83 -35.99 -17.82
C PRO A 676 -20.08 -35.71 -16.97
N ARG A 677 -20.02 -35.98 -15.67
CA ARG A 677 -21.09 -35.69 -14.72
C ARG A 677 -21.31 -34.17 -14.54
N VAL A 678 -20.22 -33.41 -14.41
CA VAL A 678 -20.28 -31.95 -14.34
C VAL A 678 -20.86 -31.37 -15.62
N GLN A 679 -20.37 -31.82 -16.78
CA GLN A 679 -20.86 -31.37 -18.08
C GLN A 679 -22.36 -31.67 -18.29
N ALA A 680 -22.83 -32.84 -17.86
CA ALA A 680 -24.25 -33.22 -17.93
C ALA A 680 -25.14 -32.29 -17.10
N ILE A 681 -24.71 -31.89 -15.90
CA ILE A 681 -25.45 -30.94 -15.04
C ILE A 681 -25.45 -29.55 -15.70
N MET A 682 -24.32 -29.07 -16.16
CA MET A 682 -24.19 -27.73 -16.73
C MET A 682 -24.94 -27.54 -18.05
N SER A 683 -25.09 -28.64 -18.84
CA SER A 683 -25.89 -28.70 -20.07
C SER A 683 -27.39 -28.95 -19.81
N GLY A 684 -27.77 -29.31 -18.57
CA GLY A 684 -29.17 -29.63 -18.19
C GLY A 684 -29.60 -31.03 -18.53
N THR A 685 -28.72 -31.92 -19.05
CA THR A 685 -29.07 -33.29 -19.43
C THR A 685 -29.22 -34.20 -18.20
N ASP A 686 -28.53 -33.94 -17.11
CA ASP A 686 -28.65 -34.71 -15.85
C ASP A 686 -29.96 -34.45 -15.10
N LEU A 687 -30.63 -33.27 -15.33
CA LEU A 687 -31.88 -32.89 -14.71
C LEU A 687 -33.11 -33.55 -15.35
N GLN A 688 -32.95 -34.10 -16.56
CA GLN A 688 -34.05 -34.80 -17.27
C GLN A 688 -34.28 -36.22 -16.75
N THR A 689 -33.28 -36.85 -16.13
CA THR A 689 -33.36 -38.25 -15.67
C THR A 689 -34.09 -38.41 -14.33
N VAL A 690 -34.25 -37.34 -13.53
CA VAL A 690 -35.00 -37.38 -12.25
C VAL A 690 -36.49 -37.02 -12.42
N GLY A 691 -36.86 -36.51 -13.58
CA GLY A 691 -38.25 -36.11 -13.92
C GLY A 691 -39.05 -37.16 -14.71
N ALA A 692 -38.49 -38.34 -14.99
CA ALA A 692 -39.18 -39.39 -15.77
C ALA A 692 -40.06 -40.28 -14.91
N GLY A 693 -40.87 -39.67 -14.10
CA GLY A 693 -42.02 -40.30 -13.40
C GLY A 693 -43.15 -39.29 -13.36
N ILE A 694 -43.95 -39.27 -14.39
CA ILE A 694 -45.38 -38.96 -14.54
C ILE A 694 -45.64 -38.19 -15.88
N SER A 695 -46.18 -39.00 -16.81
CA SER A 695 -47.21 -38.75 -17.85
C SER A 695 -47.09 -37.64 -18.89
N ASP A 696 -47.14 -38.14 -20.10
CA ASP A 696 -47.86 -37.69 -21.29
C ASP A 696 -47.75 -36.27 -21.86
N GLY A 697 -47.25 -36.25 -23.07
CA GLY A 697 -47.86 -35.47 -24.15
C GLY A 697 -47.23 -34.12 -24.48
N GLY A 698 -46.32 -34.13 -25.42
CA GLY A 698 -45.99 -32.93 -26.17
C GLY A 698 -44.54 -32.83 -26.61
N LEU A 699 -44.23 -33.30 -27.82
CA LEU A 699 -42.95 -33.02 -28.49
C LEU A 699 -42.81 -31.52 -28.64
N TRP A 700 -41.72 -30.97 -28.04
CA TRP A 700 -41.27 -29.62 -28.30
C TRP A 700 -40.45 -29.59 -29.61
N THR A 701 -40.95 -28.80 -30.59
CA THR A 701 -40.24 -28.52 -31.84
C THR A 701 -39.72 -27.11 -31.86
N PRO A 702 -38.56 -26.80 -32.54
CA PRO A 702 -37.89 -25.51 -32.49
C PRO A 702 -38.67 -24.32 -33.07
N GLU A 703 -39.90 -24.53 -33.60
CA GLU A 703 -40.68 -23.49 -34.25
C GLU A 703 -41.55 -22.63 -33.34
N SER A 704 -41.60 -22.90 -32.03
CA SER A 704 -42.41 -22.12 -31.07
C SER A 704 -41.68 -20.96 -30.40
N ALA A 705 -40.41 -20.70 -30.69
CA ALA A 705 -39.60 -19.65 -30.11
C ALA A 705 -39.61 -18.30 -30.87
N ALA A 706 -40.43 -18.17 -31.93
CA ALA A 706 -40.40 -16.98 -32.80
C ALA A 706 -41.49 -15.92 -32.51
N ALA A 707 -42.16 -15.97 -31.39
CA ALA A 707 -43.24 -15.02 -31.11
C ALA A 707 -43.18 -14.46 -29.66
N SER A 708 -42.14 -13.75 -29.30
CA SER A 708 -42.16 -12.67 -28.33
C SER A 708 -40.76 -11.96 -28.22
N ALA A 709 -40.39 -11.26 -29.28
CA ALA A 709 -39.34 -10.28 -29.21
C ALA A 709 -40.01 -8.89 -29.27
N SER A 710 -40.29 -8.31 -28.12
CA SER A 710 -40.56 -6.87 -27.98
C SER A 710 -39.62 -6.28 -26.94
N GLY A 711 -38.61 -5.57 -27.44
CA GLY A 711 -38.04 -4.32 -26.98
C GLY A 711 -37.74 -4.14 -25.50
N GLY A 712 -36.58 -4.57 -25.06
CA GLY A 712 -35.96 -4.04 -23.86
C GLY A 712 -34.56 -3.51 -24.19
N LYS A 713 -34.37 -2.17 -24.13
CA LYS A 713 -33.06 -1.53 -24.31
C LYS A 713 -32.12 -1.96 -23.19
N LEU A 714 -30.95 -2.46 -23.56
CA LEU A 714 -29.83 -2.64 -22.64
C LEU A 714 -29.46 -1.27 -22.03
N TRP A 715 -29.42 -1.23 -20.70
CA TRP A 715 -28.85 -0.12 -19.95
C TRP A 715 -27.30 -0.27 -19.94
N VAL A 716 -26.59 0.76 -20.41
CA VAL A 716 -25.13 0.85 -20.35
C VAL A 716 -24.80 1.92 -19.32
N PRO A 717 -24.01 1.64 -18.25
CA PRO A 717 -23.59 2.68 -17.29
C PRO A 717 -22.60 3.62 -17.95
N GLY A 718 -22.89 4.93 -17.93
CA GLY A 718 -21.94 5.97 -18.29
C GLY A 718 -22.40 6.95 -19.37
N GLN A 719 -23.67 7.32 -19.41
CA GLN A 719 -24.14 8.54 -20.07
C GLN A 719 -25.27 9.12 -19.23
N ASP A 720 -24.87 10.01 -18.31
CA ASP A 720 -25.49 11.29 -18.00
C ASP A 720 -24.58 12.02 -17.02
#